data_4442e0ed874f0f5f16fe68d01f9a9f27
#
_entry.id   4442e0ed874f0f5f16fe68d01f9a9f27
#
_cell.length_a   1.000
_cell.length_b   1.000
_cell.length_c   1.000
_cell.angle_alpha   90.00
_cell.angle_beta   90.00
_cell.angle_gamma   90.00
#
_symmetry.space_group_name_H-M   'P 1'
#
loop_
_entity.id
_entity.type
_entity.pdbx_description
1 polymer ?
#
loop_
_entity_poly.entity_id
_entity_poly.type
_entity_poly.pdbx_seq_one_letter_code
_entity_poly.pdbx_strand_id
1 'polypeptide(L)'
;MGNRGMEELIPLVNKLQDAFSSIGQSCHLDLPQIAVVGGQSAGKSSVLENFVGRDFLPRGSGIVTRRPLILQLIFSKTEYAEFLHCKSRKFTDFDEVRQEIEAETERLTGTNKGISPVPINLRVYSPHVLNLTLIDLPGITKVPVGDQPQDIEFQIREMILQFISRDSSLILAVTPANVDLANSDALKMAKEVDPQGLRTIGVITKLDLMDEGTDARDVLENKLLPLRRGYIGVVNRSQKDIDGRKDIRAALAAERKFFLSHPAYRHMAERMGTPHLQRVLNQQLTNHIRESLPALRSKLQSQLLSLEKDVQEFKNFRPDDPARKTKALLQMVQQFGVDFEKRIEGSGDQVDTLELSGGARINRIFHERFPFELVKMEFDEKDLRREISYAIKNIHGVRTGLFTPDLAFEAIVKKQVVKLKEPCLKCVDLVIQELINTVRQCTSKLGSYPRLREETERIVTTHIREREGKTKDQILLLIDIELSYINTNHEDFIGFANAQQRNTQTNKKRAIPNQVIRRGWLTINNISIMKGGSKEYWFVLTAESLSWYKDEEEKEKKYMLPLDNLKIRDVEKGFMSTKHIFAIFNTEQRNVYKDLRQIELACDSQEDVDSWKASFLRAGVYPEKDQTESEEGAQENSFSMDPQLERQVETIRNLVDSYVGIINKSIRDLMPKTIMHLMINNTKDFIHGELLAFLYSGSDQASLMEESPEQAQRREEMLRMYHALREALAIIGDISTSTVSTPVPPPVDDTWLQPGGSHSPPPQRRPPSALPPPGRPPSLRAPAPGPPPLLPLPAGGPGPGPAFAAPPIPSRLGPLGAASDPFAAPPQIPARPARVPPGIPPGVPRRPPAAPNRPTIIRPAEPSLLD
;
A
#
# COMPACT_ATOMS: atom_id res chain seq x y z
N MET A 1 12.57 -54.53 14.61
CA MET A 1 13.44 -53.52 13.91
C MET A 1 12.74 -52.19 14.02
N GLY A 2 13.23 -51.30 14.85
CA GLY A 2 12.70 -49.93 14.99
C GLY A 2 12.73 -49.22 13.65
N ASN A 3 11.71 -48.43 13.35
CA ASN A 3 11.58 -47.70 12.11
C ASN A 3 12.54 -46.48 12.18
N ARG A 4 13.80 -46.64 11.76
CA ARG A 4 14.88 -45.62 11.85
C ARG A 4 14.41 -44.24 11.33
N GLY A 5 13.58 -44.23 10.30
CA GLY A 5 13.06 -42.96 9.74
C GLY A 5 12.12 -42.19 10.68
N MET A 6 11.44 -42.89 11.60
CA MET A 6 10.57 -42.22 12.60
C MET A 6 11.39 -41.64 13.75
N GLU A 7 12.47 -42.25 14.14
CA GLU A 7 13.34 -41.80 15.23
C GLU A 7 14.12 -40.53 14.86
N GLU A 8 14.28 -40.26 13.56
CA GLU A 8 15.05 -39.11 13.04
C GLU A 8 14.18 -37.85 12.89
N LEU A 9 12.83 -37.95 12.99
CA LEU A 9 11.92 -36.81 12.76
C LEU A 9 12.06 -35.70 13.80
N ILE A 10 12.20 -36.03 15.09
CA ILE A 10 12.40 -35.04 16.16
C ILE A 10 13.78 -34.36 16.03
N PRO A 11 14.91 -35.08 15.85
CA PRO A 11 16.21 -34.45 15.54
C PRO A 11 16.18 -33.55 14.32
N LEU A 12 15.41 -33.89 13.30
CA LEU A 12 15.22 -33.07 12.10
C LEU A 12 14.54 -31.74 12.38
N VAL A 13 13.42 -31.75 13.12
CA VAL A 13 12.73 -30.52 13.54
C VAL A 13 13.68 -29.64 14.36
N ASN A 14 14.53 -30.25 15.21
CA ASN A 14 15.54 -29.52 15.95
C ASN A 14 16.57 -28.85 15.02
N LYS A 15 17.04 -29.54 13.96
CA LYS A 15 17.92 -28.94 12.93
C LYS A 15 17.24 -27.77 12.19
N LEU A 16 15.95 -27.93 11.84
CA LEU A 16 15.17 -26.83 11.26
C LEU A 16 15.08 -25.64 12.21
N GLN A 17 14.85 -25.88 13.48
CA GLN A 17 14.83 -24.83 14.50
C GLN A 17 16.17 -24.11 14.60
N ASP A 18 17.29 -24.84 14.50
CA ASP A 18 18.64 -24.27 14.51
C ASP A 18 18.89 -23.38 13.29
N ALA A 19 18.54 -23.86 12.11
CA ALA A 19 18.71 -23.12 10.86
C ALA A 19 17.97 -21.78 10.91
N PHE A 20 16.74 -21.76 11.45
CA PHE A 20 15.97 -20.54 11.57
C PHE A 20 16.34 -19.66 12.77
N SER A 21 16.83 -20.24 13.85
CA SER A 21 17.30 -19.46 15.02
C SER A 21 18.48 -18.56 14.68
N SER A 22 19.27 -18.91 13.67
CA SER A 22 20.41 -18.10 13.21
C SER A 22 20.01 -16.82 12.47
N ILE A 23 18.74 -16.69 12.04
CA ILE A 23 18.22 -15.57 11.23
C ILE A 23 17.65 -14.44 12.10
N GLY A 24 17.39 -14.71 13.38
CA GLY A 24 16.78 -13.74 14.30
C GLY A 24 15.24 -13.77 14.29
N GLN A 25 14.63 -12.78 14.94
CA GLN A 25 13.17 -12.76 15.21
C GLN A 25 12.26 -12.61 13.96
N SER A 26 12.82 -12.39 12.79
CA SER A 26 12.06 -12.09 11.58
C SER A 26 11.36 -13.29 10.93
N CYS A 27 11.69 -14.52 11.32
CA CYS A 27 11.09 -15.72 10.74
C CYS A 27 10.57 -16.68 11.82
N HIS A 28 9.28 -16.54 12.17
CA HIS A 28 8.61 -17.52 13.03
C HIS A 28 8.13 -18.71 12.20
N LEU A 29 8.90 -19.79 12.26
CA LEU A 29 8.47 -21.06 11.71
C LEU A 29 7.64 -21.82 12.73
N ASP A 30 6.40 -22.19 12.36
CA ASP A 30 5.51 -23.00 13.21
C ASP A 30 5.94 -24.45 13.18
N LEU A 31 6.98 -24.78 13.94
CA LEU A 31 7.48 -26.14 14.05
C LEU A 31 6.65 -26.96 15.04
N PRO A 32 6.43 -28.27 14.79
CA PRO A 32 5.79 -29.17 15.73
C PRO A 32 6.57 -29.30 17.03
N GLN A 33 5.88 -29.06 18.15
CA GLN A 33 6.44 -29.06 19.50
C GLN A 33 5.36 -29.38 20.53
N ILE A 34 5.75 -29.66 21.75
CA ILE A 34 4.84 -29.91 22.88
C ILE A 34 4.94 -28.73 23.84
N ALA A 35 3.84 -28.01 24.03
CA ALA A 35 3.74 -26.92 24.99
C ALA A 35 3.18 -27.46 26.33
N VAL A 36 3.92 -27.30 27.41
CA VAL A 36 3.54 -27.74 28.75
C VAL A 36 2.80 -26.62 29.47
N VAL A 37 1.52 -26.85 29.74
CA VAL A 37 0.62 -25.86 30.37
C VAL A 37 0.14 -26.42 31.71
N GLY A 38 0.08 -25.58 32.73
CA GLY A 38 -0.46 -25.96 34.00
C GLY A 38 -0.44 -24.83 35.01
N GLY A 39 -1.29 -24.91 36.01
CA GLY A 39 -1.28 -23.96 37.11
C GLY A 39 0.04 -23.93 37.87
N GLN A 40 0.23 -22.90 38.69
CA GLN A 40 1.33 -22.82 39.60
C GLN A 40 1.28 -24.03 40.57
N SER A 41 2.42 -24.66 40.82
CA SER A 41 2.53 -25.87 41.65
C SER A 41 1.78 -27.10 41.14
N ALA A 42 1.31 -27.14 39.89
CA ALA A 42 0.68 -28.33 39.32
C ALA A 42 1.66 -29.52 39.14
N GLY A 43 2.97 -29.32 39.27
CA GLY A 43 3.99 -30.33 39.14
C GLY A 43 4.66 -30.41 37.75
N LYS A 44 4.52 -29.38 36.90
CA LYS A 44 5.16 -29.31 35.57
C LYS A 44 6.64 -29.59 35.62
N SER A 45 7.39 -28.80 36.38
CA SER A 45 8.86 -28.90 36.49
C SER A 45 9.31 -30.28 36.99
N SER A 46 8.57 -30.86 37.93
CA SER A 46 8.88 -32.23 38.42
C SER A 46 8.68 -33.27 37.33
N VAL A 47 7.66 -33.15 36.49
CA VAL A 47 7.45 -34.06 35.34
C VAL A 47 8.63 -33.97 34.35
N LEU A 48 9.08 -32.74 34.05
CA LEU A 48 10.20 -32.50 33.13
C LEU A 48 11.54 -33.03 33.71
N GLU A 49 11.81 -32.78 34.98
CA GLU A 49 13.01 -33.34 35.68
C GLU A 49 13.00 -34.86 35.70
N ASN A 50 11.83 -35.50 35.88
CA ASN A 50 11.67 -36.93 35.80
C ASN A 50 12.00 -37.52 34.42
N PHE A 51 11.77 -36.74 33.33
CA PHE A 51 12.14 -37.16 31.98
C PHE A 51 13.69 -37.18 31.80
N VAL A 52 14.38 -36.22 32.38
CA VAL A 52 15.83 -36.11 32.31
C VAL A 52 16.51 -37.05 33.32
N GLY A 53 15.86 -37.32 34.45
CA GLY A 53 16.41 -38.08 35.58
C GLY A 53 17.39 -37.27 36.44
N ARG A 54 17.38 -35.94 36.31
CA ARG A 54 18.21 -34.95 37.01
C ARG A 54 17.40 -33.74 37.47
N ASP A 55 17.83 -33.17 38.58
CA ASP A 55 17.31 -31.90 39.11
C ASP A 55 18.05 -30.73 38.43
N PHE A 56 17.38 -29.98 37.58
CA PHE A 56 18.04 -28.90 36.83
C PHE A 56 17.12 -27.65 36.66
N LEU A 57 15.89 -27.74 37.04
CA LEU A 57 14.98 -26.59 36.93
C LEU A 57 15.01 -25.70 38.18
N PRO A 58 14.90 -24.39 38.04
CA PRO A 58 14.78 -23.46 39.14
C PRO A 58 13.62 -23.80 40.06
N ARG A 59 13.80 -23.55 41.35
CA ARG A 59 12.80 -23.82 42.41
C ARG A 59 12.69 -22.61 43.32
N GLY A 60 11.49 -22.35 43.84
CA GLY A 60 11.25 -21.24 44.74
C GLY A 60 9.78 -20.96 44.98
N SER A 61 9.52 -19.97 45.80
CA SER A 61 8.18 -19.44 46.03
C SER A 61 7.78 -18.44 44.94
N GLY A 62 6.52 -18.44 44.50
CA GLY A 62 6.03 -17.54 43.45
C GLY A 62 6.26 -18.11 42.03
N ILE A 63 6.27 -17.23 41.03
CA ILE A 63 6.48 -17.62 39.62
C ILE A 63 7.98 -17.89 39.42
N VAL A 64 8.33 -19.18 39.31
CA VAL A 64 9.69 -19.65 39.13
C VAL A 64 10.08 -19.61 37.63
N THR A 65 9.23 -20.17 36.77
CA THR A 65 9.42 -20.13 35.33
C THR A 65 8.90 -18.79 34.79
N ARG A 66 9.80 -17.84 34.53
CA ARG A 66 9.49 -16.47 34.11
C ARG A 66 9.70 -16.25 32.60
N ARG A 67 10.28 -17.24 31.91
CA ARG A 67 10.51 -17.27 30.48
C ARG A 67 10.15 -18.65 29.95
N PRO A 68 9.64 -18.80 28.72
CA PRO A 68 9.47 -20.09 28.10
C PRO A 68 10.84 -20.81 28.01
N LEU A 69 10.90 -22.08 28.43
CA LEU A 69 12.08 -22.92 28.31
C LEU A 69 11.83 -23.97 27.24
N ILE A 70 12.53 -23.87 26.11
CA ILE A 70 12.53 -24.88 25.05
C ILE A 70 13.55 -25.94 25.43
N LEU A 71 13.07 -27.08 25.87
CA LEU A 71 13.84 -28.22 26.33
C LEU A 71 13.89 -29.26 25.20
N GLN A 72 15.07 -29.46 24.64
CA GLN A 72 15.34 -30.50 23.64
C GLN A 72 16.10 -31.66 24.30
N LEU A 73 15.42 -32.79 24.43
CA LEU A 73 16.02 -34.03 24.92
C LEU A 73 16.58 -34.83 23.74
N ILE A 74 17.84 -35.19 23.80
CA ILE A 74 18.54 -35.85 22.69
C ILE A 74 19.27 -37.10 23.24
N PHE A 75 18.94 -38.24 22.68
CA PHE A 75 19.67 -39.48 23.04
C PHE A 75 21.14 -39.40 22.66
N SER A 76 22.03 -39.58 23.62
CA SER A 76 23.47 -39.57 23.43
C SER A 76 24.13 -40.54 24.41
N LYS A 77 25.29 -41.08 24.06
CA LYS A 77 26.07 -41.94 24.95
C LYS A 77 26.70 -41.20 26.12
N THR A 78 26.86 -39.88 26.00
CA THR A 78 27.42 -38.99 27.03
C THR A 78 26.36 -38.06 27.56
N GLU A 79 26.41 -37.78 28.87
CA GLU A 79 25.46 -36.94 29.56
C GLU A 79 26.03 -35.52 29.74
N TYR A 80 25.39 -34.51 29.13
CA TYR A 80 25.75 -33.10 29.27
C TYR A 80 24.60 -32.23 28.77
N ALA A 81 24.65 -30.94 29.06
CA ALA A 81 23.70 -29.98 28.58
C ALA A 81 24.38 -28.80 27.84
N GLU A 82 23.68 -28.19 26.91
CA GLU A 82 24.14 -27.02 26.14
C GLU A 82 23.01 -25.99 26.02
N PHE A 83 23.36 -24.69 26.12
CA PHE A 83 22.47 -23.59 25.82
C PHE A 83 22.78 -22.97 24.47
N LEU A 84 21.74 -22.54 23.76
CA LEU A 84 21.91 -21.89 22.45
C LEU A 84 22.67 -20.55 22.55
N HIS A 85 22.50 -19.81 23.65
CA HIS A 85 23.19 -18.54 23.89
C HIS A 85 24.65 -18.73 24.34
N CYS A 86 25.03 -19.92 24.75
CA CYS A 86 26.36 -20.26 25.26
C CYS A 86 26.91 -21.57 24.62
N LYS A 87 26.96 -21.61 23.28
CA LYS A 87 27.33 -22.83 22.51
C LYS A 87 28.73 -23.38 22.80
N SER A 88 29.64 -22.56 23.32
CA SER A 88 31.03 -22.99 23.61
C SER A 88 31.17 -23.75 24.91
N ARG A 89 30.18 -23.74 25.79
CA ARG A 89 30.22 -24.33 27.12
C ARG A 89 29.32 -25.55 27.20
N LYS A 90 29.88 -26.69 27.58
CA LYS A 90 29.15 -27.92 27.91
C LYS A 90 29.01 -28.00 29.42
N PHE A 91 27.81 -28.19 29.86
CA PHE A 91 27.45 -28.32 31.27
C PHE A 91 27.33 -29.81 31.61
N THR A 92 28.18 -30.32 32.46
CA THR A 92 28.13 -31.71 32.93
C THR A 92 27.50 -31.79 34.33
N ASP A 93 27.50 -30.69 35.06
CA ASP A 93 26.80 -30.55 36.33
C ASP A 93 25.44 -29.85 36.09
N PHE A 94 24.36 -30.50 36.51
CA PHE A 94 23.03 -30.00 36.37
C PHE A 94 22.66 -28.89 37.37
N ASP A 95 23.42 -28.74 38.46
CA ASP A 95 23.28 -27.54 39.31
C ASP A 95 23.81 -26.28 38.61
N GLU A 96 24.84 -26.37 37.81
CA GLU A 96 25.29 -25.26 36.95
C GLU A 96 24.25 -24.94 35.86
N VAL A 97 23.54 -25.93 35.33
CA VAL A 97 22.44 -25.72 34.39
C VAL A 97 21.33 -24.90 35.02
N ARG A 98 20.94 -25.19 36.26
CA ARG A 98 19.96 -24.43 37.03
C ARG A 98 20.39 -22.99 37.20
N GLN A 99 21.63 -22.76 37.64
CA GLN A 99 22.18 -21.41 37.83
C GLN A 99 22.19 -20.62 36.52
N GLU A 100 22.54 -21.27 35.41
CA GLU A 100 22.53 -20.60 34.10
C GLU A 100 21.08 -20.21 33.64
N ILE A 101 20.07 -21.05 33.90
CA ILE A 101 18.67 -20.69 33.64
C ILE A 101 18.24 -19.48 34.46
N GLU A 102 18.62 -19.44 35.74
CA GLU A 102 18.33 -18.33 36.66
C GLU A 102 19.03 -17.05 36.17
N ALA A 103 20.34 -17.10 35.89
CA ALA A 103 21.14 -15.99 35.42
C ALA A 103 20.63 -15.42 34.09
N GLU A 104 20.33 -16.29 33.11
CA GLU A 104 19.79 -15.88 31.81
C GLU A 104 18.38 -15.31 31.93
N THR A 105 17.58 -15.80 32.85
CA THR A 105 16.26 -15.25 33.14
C THR A 105 16.41 -13.84 33.74
N GLU A 106 17.26 -13.65 34.73
CA GLU A 106 17.49 -12.36 35.39
C GLU A 106 18.09 -11.33 34.42
N ARG A 107 18.94 -11.75 33.50
CA ARG A 107 19.56 -10.88 32.49
C ARG A 107 18.53 -10.14 31.64
N LEU A 108 17.42 -10.80 31.25
CA LEU A 108 16.38 -10.19 30.40
C LEU A 108 15.20 -9.63 31.19
N THR A 109 14.80 -10.28 32.29
CA THR A 109 13.64 -9.85 33.10
C THR A 109 14.00 -8.85 34.18
N GLY A 110 15.29 -8.65 34.45
CA GLY A 110 15.79 -7.79 35.52
C GLY A 110 15.43 -8.32 36.90
N THR A 111 15.72 -7.51 37.94
CA THR A 111 15.40 -7.80 39.34
C THR A 111 13.92 -7.73 39.67
N ASN A 112 13.14 -7.08 38.77
CA ASN A 112 11.69 -6.90 38.91
C ASN A 112 10.96 -8.15 38.47
N LYS A 113 10.77 -9.14 39.22
CA LYS A 113 10.00 -10.39 39.03
C LYS A 113 9.02 -10.47 37.84
N GLY A 114 9.29 -9.74 36.75
CA GLY A 114 8.55 -9.72 35.47
C GLY A 114 8.77 -10.99 34.66
N ILE A 115 8.00 -11.13 33.58
CA ILE A 115 8.11 -12.22 32.65
C ILE A 115 8.57 -11.71 31.27
N SER A 116 9.16 -12.59 30.45
CA SER A 116 9.57 -12.26 29.08
C SER A 116 9.15 -13.37 28.12
N PRO A 117 8.61 -13.04 26.94
CA PRO A 117 8.21 -14.03 25.93
C PRO A 117 9.39 -14.67 25.20
N VAL A 118 10.61 -14.13 25.38
CA VAL A 118 11.81 -14.66 24.72
C VAL A 118 12.22 -15.98 25.34
N PRO A 119 12.24 -17.11 24.59
CA PRO A 119 12.54 -18.42 25.13
C PRO A 119 14.01 -18.60 25.45
N ILE A 120 14.29 -19.47 26.45
CA ILE A 120 15.62 -20.05 26.70
C ILE A 120 15.66 -21.40 26.00
N ASN A 121 16.69 -21.64 25.18
CA ASN A 121 16.88 -22.92 24.50
C ASN A 121 17.92 -23.75 25.23
N LEU A 122 17.49 -24.89 25.76
CA LEU A 122 18.31 -25.86 26.48
C LEU A 122 18.29 -27.21 25.80
N ARG A 123 19.45 -27.79 25.49
CA ARG A 123 19.62 -29.13 24.98
C ARG A 123 20.20 -30.01 26.07
N VAL A 124 19.58 -31.15 26.30
CA VAL A 124 20.05 -32.14 27.23
C VAL A 124 20.37 -33.43 26.48
N TYR A 125 21.61 -33.82 26.51
CA TYR A 125 22.12 -35.07 25.93
C TYR A 125 22.28 -36.10 27.05
N SER A 126 21.58 -37.22 26.90
CA SER A 126 21.69 -38.30 27.92
C SER A 126 21.34 -39.67 27.32
N PRO A 127 21.98 -40.79 27.81
CA PRO A 127 21.61 -42.13 27.38
C PRO A 127 20.25 -42.60 27.96
N HIS A 128 19.66 -41.86 28.89
CA HIS A 128 18.45 -42.21 29.60
C HIS A 128 17.20 -41.46 29.06
N VAL A 129 17.34 -40.57 28.09
CA VAL A 129 16.23 -39.82 27.54
C VAL A 129 15.82 -40.33 26.14
N LEU A 130 14.58 -40.17 25.79
CA LEU A 130 14.09 -40.27 24.43
C LEU A 130 14.16 -38.91 23.76
N ASN A 131 14.36 -38.90 22.43
CA ASN A 131 14.30 -37.65 21.67
C ASN A 131 12.92 -37.01 21.87
N LEU A 132 12.89 -35.78 22.38
CA LEU A 132 11.68 -35.04 22.69
C LEU A 132 11.94 -33.54 22.75
N THR A 133 11.04 -32.75 22.23
CA THR A 133 11.08 -31.29 22.31
C THR A 133 9.86 -30.78 23.05
N LEU A 134 10.11 -30.15 24.19
CA LEU A 134 9.08 -29.61 25.08
C LEU A 134 9.31 -28.13 25.33
N ILE A 135 8.24 -27.38 25.52
CA ILE A 135 8.31 -25.98 25.94
C ILE A 135 7.67 -25.88 27.32
N ASP A 136 8.47 -25.63 28.35
CA ASP A 136 7.96 -25.30 29.68
C ASP A 136 7.53 -23.84 29.70
N LEU A 137 6.23 -23.64 29.93
CA LEU A 137 5.61 -22.32 30.00
C LEU A 137 5.39 -21.90 31.46
N PRO A 138 5.36 -20.56 31.75
CA PRO A 138 5.07 -20.06 33.08
C PRO A 138 3.80 -20.69 33.66
N GLY A 139 3.79 -20.91 34.97
CA GLY A 139 2.61 -21.42 35.65
C GLY A 139 1.48 -20.38 35.63
N ILE A 140 0.27 -20.86 35.32
CA ILE A 140 -0.93 -20.00 35.34
C ILE A 140 -1.13 -19.51 36.78
N THR A 141 -1.16 -18.18 36.95
CA THR A 141 -1.29 -17.47 38.23
C THR A 141 -2.47 -16.52 38.11
N LYS A 142 -3.31 -16.47 39.14
CA LYS A 142 -4.50 -15.60 39.17
C LYS A 142 -4.30 -14.32 39.99
N VAL A 143 -3.34 -14.33 40.86
CA VAL A 143 -3.07 -13.22 41.78
C VAL A 143 -1.58 -12.87 41.75
N PRO A 144 -1.22 -11.60 41.59
CA PRO A 144 0.16 -11.16 41.68
C PRO A 144 0.70 -11.33 43.10
N VAL A 145 1.92 -11.79 43.24
CA VAL A 145 2.59 -12.03 44.55
C VAL A 145 3.84 -11.15 44.65
N GLY A 146 3.91 -10.32 45.69
CA GLY A 146 5.03 -9.41 45.93
C GLY A 146 5.10 -8.30 44.88
N ASP A 147 6.28 -8.07 44.33
CA ASP A 147 6.55 -6.97 43.36
C ASP A 147 6.13 -7.29 41.90
N GLN A 148 5.28 -8.25 41.70
CA GLN A 148 4.80 -8.61 40.37
C GLN A 148 3.84 -7.56 39.82
N PRO A 149 3.82 -7.33 38.47
CA PRO A 149 2.85 -6.45 37.83
C PRO A 149 1.41 -6.90 38.13
N GLN A 150 0.50 -5.96 38.28
CA GLN A 150 -0.90 -6.27 38.58
C GLN A 150 -1.60 -7.02 37.41
N ASP A 151 -1.10 -6.89 36.21
CA ASP A 151 -1.58 -7.52 34.96
C ASP A 151 -0.87 -8.84 34.65
N ILE A 152 -0.12 -9.43 35.61
CA ILE A 152 0.67 -10.64 35.41
C ILE A 152 -0.15 -11.84 34.92
N GLU A 153 -1.40 -11.96 35.37
CA GLU A 153 -2.32 -13.00 34.89
C GLU A 153 -2.56 -12.88 33.38
N PHE A 154 -2.83 -11.66 32.91
CA PHE A 154 -3.05 -11.39 31.51
C PHE A 154 -1.80 -11.66 30.68
N GLN A 155 -0.63 -11.18 31.13
CA GLN A 155 0.64 -11.38 30.42
C GLN A 155 1.00 -12.88 30.31
N ILE A 156 0.81 -13.65 31.37
CA ILE A 156 1.05 -15.10 31.36
C ILE A 156 0.08 -15.80 30.41
N ARG A 157 -1.20 -15.44 30.49
CA ARG A 157 -2.23 -16.02 29.62
C ARG A 157 -1.92 -15.74 28.14
N GLU A 158 -1.59 -14.51 27.81
CA GLU A 158 -1.27 -14.13 26.44
C GLU A 158 -0.01 -14.86 25.95
N MET A 159 1.01 -14.96 26.78
CA MET A 159 2.22 -15.72 26.47
C MET A 159 1.92 -17.19 26.21
N ILE A 160 1.11 -17.84 27.05
CA ILE A 160 0.73 -19.24 26.87
C ILE A 160 -0.03 -19.41 25.56
N LEU A 161 -1.00 -18.53 25.28
CA LEU A 161 -1.79 -18.55 24.04
C LEU A 161 -0.93 -18.41 22.78
N GLN A 162 0.14 -17.63 22.80
CA GLN A 162 1.08 -17.53 21.67
C GLN A 162 1.68 -18.89 21.24
N PHE A 163 1.87 -19.80 22.20
CA PHE A 163 2.40 -21.14 21.92
C PHE A 163 1.33 -22.17 21.62
N ILE A 164 0.21 -22.15 22.35
CA ILE A 164 -0.80 -23.22 22.24
C ILE A 164 -1.86 -22.97 21.15
N SER A 165 -2.01 -21.73 20.67
CA SER A 165 -2.94 -21.41 19.56
C SER A 165 -2.47 -21.94 18.21
N ARG A 166 -1.21 -22.33 18.09
CA ARG A 166 -0.66 -22.88 16.86
C ARG A 166 -1.10 -24.32 16.66
N ASP A 167 -1.63 -24.65 15.49
CA ASP A 167 -2.02 -26.03 15.16
C ASP A 167 -0.86 -27.03 15.18
N SER A 168 0.36 -26.53 14.97
CA SER A 168 1.61 -27.28 15.06
C SER A 168 1.99 -27.70 16.50
N SER A 169 1.39 -27.10 17.53
CA SER A 169 1.72 -27.38 18.93
C SER A 169 0.79 -28.43 19.55
N LEU A 170 1.34 -29.49 20.07
CA LEU A 170 0.65 -30.41 20.99
C LEU A 170 0.61 -29.76 22.38
N ILE A 171 -0.48 -29.90 23.10
CA ILE A 171 -0.69 -29.33 24.42
C ILE A 171 -0.59 -30.42 25.47
N LEU A 172 0.36 -30.26 26.39
CA LEU A 172 0.47 -31.10 27.57
C LEU A 172 -0.18 -30.38 28.76
N ALA A 173 -1.43 -30.70 29.05
CA ALA A 173 -2.17 -30.06 30.11
C ALA A 173 -1.92 -30.78 31.45
N VAL A 174 -1.13 -30.17 32.33
CA VAL A 174 -0.76 -30.73 33.64
C VAL A 174 -1.73 -30.23 34.71
N THR A 175 -2.44 -31.19 35.34
CA THR A 175 -3.47 -30.93 36.35
C THR A 175 -3.22 -31.80 37.59
N PRO A 176 -3.26 -31.27 38.83
CA PRO A 176 -3.18 -32.07 40.04
C PRO A 176 -4.48 -32.82 40.31
N ALA A 177 -4.39 -34.09 40.75
CA ALA A 177 -5.54 -34.95 41.04
C ALA A 177 -6.36 -34.51 42.26
N ASN A 178 -5.71 -33.83 43.20
CA ASN A 178 -6.35 -33.37 44.45
C ASN A 178 -7.15 -32.06 44.29
N VAL A 179 -7.45 -31.68 43.06
CA VAL A 179 -8.28 -30.50 42.71
C VAL A 179 -9.32 -30.97 41.70
N ASP A 180 -10.55 -30.44 41.84
CA ASP A 180 -11.60 -30.75 40.85
C ASP A 180 -11.16 -30.44 39.42
N LEU A 181 -11.35 -31.37 38.52
CA LEU A 181 -10.97 -31.26 37.10
C LEU A 181 -11.64 -30.06 36.44
N ALA A 182 -12.86 -29.73 36.86
CA ALA A 182 -13.60 -28.54 36.35
C ALA A 182 -12.87 -27.22 36.64
N ASN A 183 -12.02 -27.18 37.65
CA ASN A 183 -11.23 -26.03 38.08
C ASN A 183 -9.82 -26.00 37.45
N SER A 184 -9.52 -26.94 36.55
CA SER A 184 -8.22 -27.00 35.91
C SER A 184 -8.04 -25.87 34.90
N ASP A 185 -7.24 -24.88 35.23
CA ASP A 185 -6.90 -23.75 34.32
C ASP A 185 -6.19 -24.27 33.07
N ALA A 186 -5.36 -25.30 33.16
CA ALA A 186 -4.67 -25.90 32.02
C ALA A 186 -5.66 -26.50 31.00
N LEU A 187 -6.60 -27.26 31.46
CA LEU A 187 -7.63 -27.87 30.59
C LEU A 187 -8.59 -26.82 30.04
N LYS A 188 -8.90 -25.77 30.81
CA LYS A 188 -9.70 -24.63 30.36
C LYS A 188 -9.04 -23.90 29.21
N MET A 189 -7.78 -23.55 29.34
CA MET A 189 -7.02 -22.90 28.26
C MET A 189 -6.83 -23.83 27.07
N ALA A 190 -6.55 -25.11 27.29
CA ALA A 190 -6.46 -26.08 26.20
C ALA A 190 -7.76 -26.19 25.42
N LYS A 191 -8.90 -26.23 26.09
CA LYS A 191 -10.24 -26.31 25.47
C LYS A 191 -10.61 -25.06 24.68
N GLU A 192 -10.07 -23.88 25.06
CA GLU A 192 -10.27 -22.62 24.34
C GLU A 192 -9.66 -22.68 22.94
N VAL A 193 -8.47 -23.27 22.79
CA VAL A 193 -7.72 -23.34 21.52
C VAL A 193 -7.84 -24.70 20.81
N ASP A 194 -8.28 -25.74 21.52
CA ASP A 194 -8.51 -27.11 21.04
C ASP A 194 -9.83 -27.64 21.57
N PRO A 195 -10.98 -27.09 21.11
CA PRO A 195 -12.31 -27.46 21.66
C PRO A 195 -12.63 -28.93 21.53
N GLN A 196 -12.08 -29.61 20.51
CA GLN A 196 -12.30 -31.03 20.26
C GLN A 196 -11.28 -31.95 20.94
N GLY A 197 -10.29 -31.42 21.64
CA GLY A 197 -9.26 -32.18 22.34
C GLY A 197 -8.38 -33.04 21.41
N LEU A 198 -8.19 -32.63 20.17
CA LEU A 198 -7.46 -33.40 19.16
C LEU A 198 -5.95 -33.44 19.39
N ARG A 199 -5.41 -32.36 19.91
CA ARG A 199 -3.96 -32.14 20.12
C ARG A 199 -3.59 -31.98 21.60
N THR A 200 -4.54 -32.17 22.51
CA THR A 200 -4.34 -32.07 23.95
C THR A 200 -4.10 -33.46 24.59
N ILE A 201 -3.09 -33.55 25.44
CA ILE A 201 -2.76 -34.72 26.27
C ILE A 201 -2.88 -34.27 27.72
N GLY A 202 -3.71 -34.97 28.50
CA GLY A 202 -3.88 -34.70 29.92
C GLY A 202 -2.81 -35.42 30.75
N VAL A 203 -2.19 -34.73 31.70
CA VAL A 203 -1.33 -35.32 32.70
C VAL A 203 -1.88 -35.02 34.09
N ILE A 204 -2.18 -36.08 34.80
CA ILE A 204 -2.73 -36.01 36.17
C ILE A 204 -1.59 -36.29 37.15
N THR A 205 -1.24 -35.29 37.94
CA THR A 205 -0.20 -35.37 38.98
C THR A 205 -0.79 -35.51 40.38
N LYS A 206 0.01 -35.76 41.37
CA LYS A 206 -0.37 -35.82 42.80
C LYS A 206 -1.49 -36.84 43.13
N LEU A 207 -1.50 -37.95 42.43
CA LEU A 207 -2.43 -39.03 42.68
C LEU A 207 -2.27 -39.65 44.07
N ASP A 208 -1.07 -39.55 44.63
CA ASP A 208 -0.69 -39.99 45.99
C ASP A 208 -1.15 -39.04 47.11
N LEU A 209 -1.70 -37.88 46.74
CA LEU A 209 -2.19 -36.87 47.66
C LEU A 209 -3.71 -36.77 47.68
N MET A 210 -4.42 -37.75 47.08
CA MET A 210 -5.86 -37.79 47.12
C MET A 210 -6.34 -38.34 48.48
N ASP A 211 -7.50 -37.86 48.92
CA ASP A 211 -8.10 -38.29 50.20
C ASP A 211 -8.48 -39.76 50.15
N GLU A 212 -8.42 -40.44 51.31
CA GLU A 212 -8.84 -41.85 51.44
C GLU A 212 -10.28 -42.02 50.97
N GLY A 213 -10.48 -42.98 50.02
CA GLY A 213 -11.78 -43.27 49.44
C GLY A 213 -12.12 -42.45 48.17
N THR A 214 -11.22 -41.55 47.74
CA THR A 214 -11.34 -40.85 46.46
C THR A 214 -10.31 -41.38 45.47
N ASP A 215 -10.64 -41.38 44.18
CA ASP A 215 -9.68 -41.76 43.15
C ASP A 215 -9.94 -40.97 41.84
N ALA A 216 -8.94 -40.92 40.97
CA ALA A 216 -9.01 -40.27 39.68
C ALA A 216 -9.29 -41.22 38.51
N ARG A 217 -9.88 -42.40 38.81
CA ARG A 217 -10.11 -43.48 37.84
C ARG A 217 -10.89 -43.00 36.62
N ASP A 218 -12.01 -42.30 36.82
CA ASP A 218 -12.88 -41.85 35.71
C ASP A 218 -12.19 -40.79 34.83
N VAL A 219 -11.32 -40.00 35.41
CA VAL A 219 -10.47 -39.07 34.63
C VAL A 219 -9.46 -39.84 33.79
N LEU A 220 -8.73 -40.78 34.40
CA LEU A 220 -7.68 -41.55 33.73
C LEU A 220 -8.25 -42.55 32.70
N GLU A 221 -9.50 -43.00 32.90
CA GLU A 221 -10.25 -43.76 31.91
C GLU A 221 -10.90 -42.89 30.83
N ASN A 222 -10.63 -41.59 30.82
CA ASN A 222 -11.08 -40.60 29.82
C ASN A 222 -12.60 -40.40 29.74
N LYS A 223 -13.31 -40.54 30.87
CA LYS A 223 -14.78 -40.49 30.95
C LYS A 223 -15.32 -39.10 31.26
N LEU A 224 -14.67 -38.31 32.12
CA LEU A 224 -15.20 -37.03 32.60
C LEU A 224 -15.03 -35.88 31.61
N LEU A 225 -13.87 -35.71 31.03
CA LEU A 225 -13.54 -34.70 29.99
C LEU A 225 -12.76 -35.42 28.91
N PRO A 226 -13.39 -35.98 27.88
CA PRO A 226 -12.71 -36.82 26.91
C PRO A 226 -11.73 -36.04 26.04
N LEU A 227 -10.50 -36.55 25.99
CA LEU A 227 -9.44 -36.06 25.10
C LEU A 227 -9.10 -37.16 24.10
N ARG A 228 -8.88 -36.82 22.85
CA ARG A 228 -8.51 -37.82 21.82
C ARG A 228 -7.25 -38.60 22.19
N ARG A 229 -6.32 -37.94 22.90
CA ARG A 229 -5.03 -38.53 23.32
C ARG A 229 -5.05 -39.03 24.74
N GLY A 230 -6.16 -38.88 25.46
CA GLY A 230 -6.39 -39.42 26.80
C GLY A 230 -5.62 -38.72 27.91
N TYR A 231 -5.63 -39.37 29.06
CA TYR A 231 -4.95 -38.91 30.27
C TYR A 231 -3.92 -39.94 30.73
N ILE A 232 -2.82 -39.45 31.32
CA ILE A 232 -1.77 -40.27 31.91
C ILE A 232 -1.50 -39.77 33.31
N GLY A 233 -1.64 -40.65 34.29
CA GLY A 233 -1.33 -40.35 35.69
C GLY A 233 0.15 -40.48 35.96
N VAL A 234 0.71 -39.58 36.75
CA VAL A 234 2.09 -39.61 37.21
C VAL A 234 2.18 -39.26 38.68
N VAL A 235 3.16 -39.84 39.38
CA VAL A 235 3.44 -39.55 40.80
C VAL A 235 4.84 -38.98 40.91
N ASN A 236 4.88 -37.68 41.20
CA ASN A 236 6.15 -36.96 41.36
C ASN A 236 6.67 -37.08 42.79
N ARG A 237 7.93 -36.74 43.05
CA ARG A 237 8.50 -36.60 44.38
C ARG A 237 7.71 -35.56 45.20
N SER A 238 7.48 -35.87 46.49
CA SER A 238 6.94 -34.91 47.45
C SER A 238 7.98 -33.83 47.75
N GLN A 239 7.58 -32.68 48.30
CA GLN A 239 8.53 -31.67 48.76
C GLN A 239 9.53 -32.23 49.78
N LYS A 240 9.07 -33.14 50.68
CA LYS A 240 9.92 -33.81 51.63
C LYS A 240 10.96 -34.74 50.98
N ASP A 241 10.58 -35.42 49.87
CA ASP A 241 11.54 -36.24 49.10
C ASP A 241 12.58 -35.37 48.38
N ILE A 242 12.18 -34.17 47.93
CA ILE A 242 13.08 -33.20 47.27
C ILE A 242 14.06 -32.61 48.28
N ASP A 243 13.57 -32.17 49.45
CA ASP A 243 14.41 -31.62 50.51
C ASP A 243 15.36 -32.67 51.06
N GLY A 244 14.92 -33.93 51.13
CA GLY A 244 15.69 -35.10 51.48
C GLY A 244 16.64 -35.60 50.38
N ARG A 245 16.72 -34.93 49.22
CA ARG A 245 17.57 -35.32 48.05
C ARG A 245 17.34 -36.76 47.60
N LYS A 246 16.12 -37.24 47.64
CA LYS A 246 15.73 -38.57 47.13
C LYS A 246 16.06 -38.65 45.62
N ASP A 247 16.81 -39.68 45.25
CA ASP A 247 17.17 -39.90 43.84
C ASP A 247 15.91 -40.12 42.97
N ILE A 248 15.90 -39.50 41.76
CA ILE A 248 14.77 -39.59 40.82
C ILE A 248 14.52 -41.01 40.37
N ARG A 249 15.58 -41.87 40.24
CA ARG A 249 15.41 -43.29 39.90
C ARG A 249 14.61 -44.05 41.01
N ALA A 250 14.94 -43.77 42.28
CA ALA A 250 14.20 -44.31 43.41
C ALA A 250 12.73 -43.78 43.45
N ALA A 251 12.53 -42.56 43.00
CA ALA A 251 11.19 -41.98 42.90
C ALA A 251 10.38 -42.65 41.77
N LEU A 252 10.96 -42.93 40.60
CA LEU A 252 10.32 -43.65 39.51
C LEU A 252 9.95 -45.11 39.90
N ALA A 253 10.84 -45.78 40.67
CA ALA A 253 10.51 -47.10 41.24
C ALA A 253 9.35 -47.04 42.24
N ALA A 254 9.27 -45.99 43.07
CA ALA A 254 8.17 -45.73 43.97
C ALA A 254 6.87 -45.43 43.22
N GLU A 255 6.89 -44.63 42.18
CA GLU A 255 5.77 -44.39 41.30
C GLU A 255 5.21 -45.67 40.72
N ARG A 256 6.05 -46.54 40.15
CA ARG A 256 5.65 -47.86 39.63
C ARG A 256 5.01 -48.71 40.69
N LYS A 257 5.57 -48.77 41.90
CA LYS A 257 5.06 -49.50 43.03
C LYS A 257 3.67 -48.96 43.42
N PHE A 258 3.47 -47.64 43.45
CA PHE A 258 2.21 -47.01 43.73
C PHE A 258 1.11 -47.47 42.75
N PHE A 259 1.33 -47.41 41.45
CA PHE A 259 0.33 -47.82 40.46
C PHE A 259 -0.01 -49.33 40.52
N LEU A 260 0.99 -50.17 40.84
CA LEU A 260 0.80 -51.61 40.98
C LEU A 260 0.08 -52.00 42.26
N SER A 261 0.25 -51.24 43.33
CA SER A 261 -0.35 -51.56 44.64
C SER A 261 -1.72 -50.93 44.85
N HIS A 262 -2.01 -49.79 44.18
CA HIS A 262 -3.27 -49.06 44.40
C HIS A 262 -4.46 -49.77 43.73
N PRO A 263 -5.53 -50.06 44.49
CA PRO A 263 -6.65 -50.85 43.98
C PRO A 263 -7.33 -50.23 42.73
N ALA A 264 -7.51 -48.92 42.73
CA ALA A 264 -8.17 -48.22 41.65
C ALA A 264 -7.30 -48.14 40.34
N TYR A 265 -5.98 -48.20 40.45
CA TYR A 265 -5.08 -47.97 39.29
C TYR A 265 -4.36 -49.22 38.80
N ARG A 266 -4.43 -50.34 39.54
CA ARG A 266 -3.70 -51.58 39.22
C ARG A 266 -3.99 -52.14 37.84
N HIS A 267 -5.21 -52.04 37.37
CA HIS A 267 -5.62 -52.56 36.04
C HIS A 267 -5.03 -51.73 34.90
N MET A 268 -4.65 -50.46 35.12
CA MET A 268 -4.07 -49.55 34.14
C MET A 268 -2.60 -49.22 34.42
N ALA A 269 -1.94 -49.83 35.37
CA ALA A 269 -0.59 -49.51 35.84
C ALA A 269 0.45 -49.52 34.74
N GLU A 270 0.32 -50.35 33.70
CA GLU A 270 1.25 -50.38 32.56
C GLU A 270 1.13 -49.17 31.62
N ARG A 271 -0.03 -48.49 31.66
CA ARG A 271 -0.33 -47.31 30.86
C ARG A 271 -0.22 -46.02 31.67
N MET A 272 0.34 -46.06 32.84
CA MET A 272 0.54 -44.94 33.77
C MET A 272 2.03 -44.77 34.10
N GLY A 273 2.34 -43.63 34.70
CA GLY A 273 3.69 -43.29 35.14
C GLY A 273 4.53 -42.57 34.10
N THR A 274 5.56 -41.95 34.61
CA THR A 274 6.49 -41.08 33.82
C THR A 274 7.13 -41.81 32.63
N PRO A 275 7.60 -43.07 32.73
CA PRO A 275 8.22 -43.78 31.59
C PRO A 275 7.23 -44.06 30.47
N HIS A 276 5.95 -44.29 30.81
CA HIS A 276 4.88 -44.45 29.83
C HIS A 276 4.56 -43.11 29.15
N LEU A 277 4.43 -42.02 29.94
CA LEU A 277 4.17 -40.67 29.43
C LEU A 277 5.24 -40.27 28.44
N GLN A 278 6.54 -40.48 28.77
CA GLN A 278 7.67 -40.14 27.88
C GLN A 278 7.59 -40.88 26.54
N ARG A 279 7.24 -42.16 26.53
CA ARG A 279 7.07 -42.95 25.30
C ARG A 279 5.89 -42.44 24.47
N VAL A 280 4.74 -42.16 25.12
CA VAL A 280 3.54 -41.63 24.45
C VAL A 280 3.83 -40.26 23.85
N LEU A 281 4.50 -39.35 24.57
CA LEU A 281 4.85 -38.02 24.06
C LEU A 281 5.79 -38.10 22.85
N ASN A 282 6.83 -38.96 22.93
CA ASN A 282 7.72 -39.18 21.79
C ASN A 282 6.94 -39.68 20.55
N GLN A 283 6.11 -40.65 20.72
CA GLN A 283 5.29 -41.24 19.66
C GLN A 283 4.28 -40.24 19.10
N GLN A 284 3.59 -39.48 19.94
CA GLN A 284 2.59 -38.50 19.52
C GLN A 284 3.26 -37.30 18.81
N LEU A 285 4.41 -36.81 19.30
CA LEU A 285 5.16 -35.75 18.65
C LEU A 285 5.67 -36.22 17.28
N THR A 286 6.20 -37.42 17.19
CA THR A 286 6.68 -38.03 15.95
C THR A 286 5.57 -38.13 14.90
N ASN A 287 4.39 -38.60 15.29
CA ASN A 287 3.21 -38.69 14.43
C ASN A 287 2.76 -37.29 13.98
N HIS A 288 2.71 -36.33 14.89
CA HIS A 288 2.29 -34.95 14.60
C HIS A 288 3.27 -34.26 13.66
N ILE A 289 4.59 -34.46 13.83
CA ILE A 289 5.63 -33.98 12.88
C ILE A 289 5.36 -34.56 11.50
N ARG A 290 5.16 -35.87 11.39
CA ARG A 290 4.90 -36.52 10.11
C ARG A 290 3.65 -35.99 9.40
N GLU A 291 2.58 -35.76 10.14
CA GLU A 291 1.31 -35.22 9.59
C GLU A 291 1.45 -33.77 9.14
N SER A 292 2.26 -32.97 9.85
CA SER A 292 2.44 -31.54 9.57
C SER A 292 3.54 -31.24 8.54
N LEU A 293 4.51 -32.16 8.33
CA LEU A 293 5.64 -31.97 7.40
C LEU A 293 5.23 -31.59 5.96
N PRO A 294 4.22 -32.21 5.33
CA PRO A 294 3.82 -31.84 3.97
C PRO A 294 3.30 -30.40 3.87
N ALA A 295 2.48 -29.98 4.83
CA ALA A 295 1.98 -28.61 4.89
C ALA A 295 3.10 -27.61 5.15
N LEU A 296 4.02 -27.93 6.07
CA LEU A 296 5.20 -27.13 6.34
C LEU A 296 6.09 -26.99 5.09
N ARG A 297 6.35 -28.10 4.39
CA ARG A 297 7.13 -28.09 3.13
C ARG A 297 6.47 -27.20 2.08
N SER A 298 5.16 -27.30 1.88
CA SER A 298 4.42 -26.45 0.94
C SER A 298 4.51 -24.98 1.30
N LYS A 299 4.38 -24.62 2.60
CA LYS A 299 4.53 -23.25 3.09
C LYS A 299 5.94 -22.70 2.84
N LEU A 300 6.98 -23.49 3.14
CA LEU A 300 8.38 -23.10 2.89
C LEU A 300 8.68 -22.96 1.38
N GLN A 301 8.14 -23.84 0.54
CA GLN A 301 8.28 -23.72 -0.91
C GLN A 301 7.60 -22.45 -1.43
N SER A 302 6.40 -22.14 -0.96
CA SER A 302 5.69 -20.90 -1.33
C SER A 302 6.47 -19.65 -0.91
N GLN A 303 7.00 -19.64 0.30
CA GLN A 303 7.85 -18.54 0.78
C GLN A 303 9.16 -18.43 -0.01
N LEU A 304 9.79 -19.54 -0.35
CA LEU A 304 11.00 -19.55 -1.18
C LEU A 304 10.73 -18.97 -2.56
N LEU A 305 9.63 -19.37 -3.22
CA LEU A 305 9.24 -18.86 -4.53
C LEU A 305 8.93 -17.35 -4.49
N SER A 306 8.27 -16.86 -3.43
CA SER A 306 8.00 -15.43 -3.28
C SER A 306 9.29 -14.61 -3.13
N LEU A 307 10.27 -15.14 -2.38
CA LEU A 307 11.57 -14.51 -2.19
C LEU A 307 12.53 -14.67 -3.39
N GLU A 308 12.34 -15.70 -4.21
CA GLU A 308 13.27 -16.02 -5.30
C GLU A 308 13.33 -14.91 -6.34
N LYS A 309 12.19 -14.28 -6.62
CA LYS A 309 12.11 -13.13 -7.52
C LYS A 309 12.93 -11.96 -7.00
N ASP A 310 12.73 -11.61 -5.74
CA ASP A 310 13.44 -10.49 -5.10
C ASP A 310 14.93 -10.78 -4.96
N VAL A 311 15.28 -12.03 -4.61
CA VAL A 311 16.67 -12.47 -4.51
C VAL A 311 17.38 -12.55 -5.86
N GLN A 312 16.68 -12.84 -6.96
CA GLN A 312 17.28 -12.78 -8.30
C GLN A 312 17.73 -11.37 -8.66
N GLU A 313 16.96 -10.35 -8.29
CA GLU A 313 17.38 -8.96 -8.45
C GLU A 313 18.66 -8.69 -7.66
N PHE A 314 18.75 -9.15 -6.42
CA PHE A 314 19.95 -9.01 -5.58
C PHE A 314 21.12 -9.89 -6.00
N LYS A 315 20.90 -11.08 -6.56
CA LYS A 315 21.99 -11.95 -7.08
C LYS A 315 22.69 -11.35 -8.29
N ASN A 316 21.97 -10.59 -9.10
CA ASN A 316 22.53 -9.88 -10.24
C ASN A 316 23.40 -8.69 -9.80
N PHE A 317 23.23 -8.22 -8.57
CA PHE A 317 24.03 -7.15 -7.97
C PHE A 317 25.10 -7.75 -7.03
N ARG A 318 26.34 -7.72 -7.48
CA ARG A 318 27.50 -7.97 -6.60
C ARG A 318 28.16 -6.63 -6.33
N PRO A 319 28.18 -6.13 -5.09
CA PRO A 319 28.73 -4.82 -4.78
C PRO A 319 30.21 -4.64 -5.13
N ASP A 320 30.92 -5.73 -5.33
CA ASP A 320 32.36 -5.74 -5.61
C ASP A 320 32.70 -5.88 -7.10
N ASP A 321 31.73 -6.03 -8.00
CA ASP A 321 31.97 -6.15 -9.44
C ASP A 321 31.68 -4.82 -10.17
N PRO A 322 32.74 -4.09 -10.64
CA PRO A 322 32.57 -2.81 -11.32
C PRO A 322 31.72 -2.89 -12.59
N ALA A 323 31.85 -4.00 -13.36
CA ALA A 323 31.11 -4.16 -14.60
C ALA A 323 29.58 -4.27 -14.37
N ARG A 324 29.19 -4.93 -13.29
CA ARG A 324 27.78 -5.06 -12.90
C ARG A 324 27.21 -3.77 -12.34
N LYS A 325 28.02 -3.02 -11.56
CA LYS A 325 27.64 -1.67 -11.10
C LYS A 325 27.39 -0.73 -12.28
N THR A 326 28.28 -0.73 -13.28
CA THR A 326 28.09 0.06 -14.50
C THR A 326 26.81 -0.31 -15.22
N LYS A 327 26.56 -1.59 -15.40
CA LYS A 327 25.32 -2.06 -16.05
C LYS A 327 24.07 -1.68 -15.27
N ALA A 328 24.08 -1.80 -13.95
CA ALA A 328 22.96 -1.40 -13.10
C ALA A 328 22.73 0.10 -13.16
N LEU A 329 23.78 0.93 -13.11
CA LEU A 329 23.68 2.37 -13.27
C LEU A 329 23.04 2.76 -14.61
N LEU A 330 23.50 2.16 -15.71
CA LEU A 330 22.92 2.37 -17.04
C LEU A 330 21.43 2.04 -17.08
N GLN A 331 21.07 0.88 -16.55
CA GLN A 331 19.67 0.45 -16.51
C GLN A 331 18.80 1.40 -15.68
N MET A 332 19.29 1.86 -14.52
CA MET A 332 18.56 2.79 -13.66
C MET A 332 18.36 4.15 -14.32
N VAL A 333 19.37 4.68 -14.98
CA VAL A 333 19.28 5.96 -15.68
C VAL A 333 18.35 5.86 -16.89
N GLN A 334 18.43 4.77 -17.65
CA GLN A 334 17.49 4.51 -18.74
C GLN A 334 16.06 4.36 -18.24
N GLN A 335 15.86 3.59 -17.15
CA GLN A 335 14.53 3.43 -16.57
C GLN A 335 13.97 4.75 -16.04
N PHE A 336 14.81 5.59 -15.42
CA PHE A 336 14.41 6.94 -15.00
C PHE A 336 13.95 7.78 -16.20
N GLY A 337 14.65 7.73 -17.33
CA GLY A 337 14.26 8.42 -18.56
C GLY A 337 12.89 7.96 -19.07
N VAL A 338 12.70 6.64 -19.15
CA VAL A 338 11.44 6.05 -19.57
C VAL A 338 10.30 6.40 -18.61
N ASP A 339 10.53 6.37 -17.32
CA ASP A 339 9.53 6.72 -16.31
C ASP A 339 9.14 8.20 -16.38
N PHE A 340 10.13 9.09 -16.59
CA PHE A 340 9.88 10.51 -16.78
C PHE A 340 9.05 10.76 -18.03
N GLU A 341 9.43 10.18 -19.18
CA GLU A 341 8.70 10.30 -20.44
C GLU A 341 7.25 9.80 -20.29
N LYS A 342 7.04 8.63 -19.71
CA LYS A 342 5.69 8.08 -19.45
C LYS A 342 4.84 8.98 -18.57
N ARG A 343 5.42 9.65 -17.57
CA ARG A 343 4.70 10.59 -16.70
C ARG A 343 4.36 11.90 -17.37
N ILE A 344 5.16 12.32 -18.36
CA ILE A 344 4.89 13.53 -19.15
C ILE A 344 3.93 13.26 -20.30
N GLU A 345 4.17 12.23 -21.10
CA GLU A 345 3.37 11.92 -22.29
C GLU A 345 2.11 11.09 -21.98
N GLY A 346 2.10 10.44 -20.83
CA GLY A 346 1.06 9.49 -20.47
C GLY A 346 1.40 8.07 -20.94
N SER A 347 0.81 7.09 -20.27
CA SER A 347 0.96 5.66 -20.60
C SER A 347 -0.35 4.95 -20.32
N GLY A 348 -0.79 4.14 -21.29
CA GLY A 348 -1.96 3.27 -21.13
C GLY A 348 -1.69 2.00 -20.31
N ASP A 349 -0.41 1.68 -20.03
CA ASP A 349 -0.02 0.43 -19.36
C ASP A 349 -0.33 0.44 -17.85
N GLN A 350 -0.18 1.62 -17.23
CA GLN A 350 -0.47 1.82 -15.81
C GLN A 350 -1.14 3.20 -15.63
N VAL A 351 -2.46 3.18 -15.50
CA VAL A 351 -3.25 4.40 -15.27
C VAL A 351 -3.46 4.56 -13.76
N ASP A 352 -2.89 5.65 -13.21
CA ASP A 352 -3.21 6.06 -11.86
C ASP A 352 -4.60 6.72 -11.84
N THR A 353 -5.48 6.22 -11.00
CA THR A 353 -6.85 6.73 -10.85
C THR A 353 -7.01 7.65 -9.63
N LEU A 354 -5.97 7.79 -8.81
CA LEU A 354 -5.99 8.58 -7.58
C LEU A 354 -5.33 9.94 -7.75
N GLU A 355 -4.28 10.02 -8.60
CA GLU A 355 -3.54 11.25 -8.83
C GLU A 355 -3.32 11.52 -10.33
N LEU A 356 -3.27 12.81 -10.68
CA LEU A 356 -2.90 13.23 -12.03
C LEU A 356 -1.40 13.06 -12.26
N SER A 357 -1.03 12.56 -13.46
CA SER A 357 0.37 12.54 -13.89
C SER A 357 0.93 13.95 -14.07
N GLY A 358 2.26 14.08 -14.09
CA GLY A 358 2.92 15.37 -14.33
C GLY A 358 2.48 16.02 -15.64
N GLY A 359 2.35 15.23 -16.71
CA GLY A 359 1.86 15.71 -18.00
C GLY A 359 0.41 16.18 -17.96
N ALA A 360 -0.46 15.47 -17.24
CA ALA A 360 -1.85 15.88 -17.06
C ALA A 360 -1.97 17.19 -16.27
N ARG A 361 -1.13 17.39 -15.25
CA ARG A 361 -1.06 18.65 -14.49
C ARG A 361 -0.56 19.82 -15.37
N ILE A 362 0.46 19.58 -16.19
CA ILE A 362 0.96 20.58 -17.14
C ILE A 362 -0.12 20.94 -18.18
N ASN A 363 -0.85 19.94 -18.68
CA ASN A 363 -1.97 20.17 -19.59
C ASN A 363 -3.03 21.09 -18.95
N ARG A 364 -3.36 20.89 -17.69
CA ARG A 364 -4.28 21.78 -16.94
C ARG A 364 -3.74 23.19 -16.79
N ILE A 365 -2.41 23.34 -16.57
CA ILE A 365 -1.80 24.68 -16.53
C ILE A 365 -2.04 25.38 -17.86
N PHE A 366 -1.80 24.73 -19.00
CA PHE A 366 -1.98 25.33 -20.32
C PHE A 366 -3.41 25.67 -20.69
N HIS A 367 -4.36 24.82 -20.31
CA HIS A 367 -5.74 24.90 -20.81
C HIS A 367 -6.77 25.38 -19.79
N GLU A 368 -6.42 25.39 -18.50
CA GLU A 368 -7.32 25.87 -17.46
C GLU A 368 -6.74 27.08 -16.72
N ARG A 369 -5.55 26.99 -16.14
CA ARG A 369 -4.97 28.06 -15.32
C ARG A 369 -4.49 29.26 -16.14
N PHE A 370 -3.75 29.00 -17.20
CA PHE A 370 -3.21 30.09 -18.04
C PHE A 370 -4.30 30.91 -18.72
N PRO A 371 -5.33 30.35 -19.37
CA PRO A 371 -6.45 31.15 -19.89
C PRO A 371 -7.17 31.96 -18.81
N PHE A 372 -7.31 31.42 -17.59
CA PHE A 372 -7.90 32.13 -16.47
C PHE A 372 -7.07 33.36 -16.05
N GLU A 373 -5.76 33.23 -15.94
CA GLU A 373 -4.85 34.33 -15.61
C GLU A 373 -4.86 35.41 -16.73
N LEU A 374 -4.94 35.02 -18.00
CA LEU A 374 -5.09 35.98 -19.10
C LEU A 374 -6.37 36.81 -18.97
N VAL A 375 -7.47 36.17 -18.64
CA VAL A 375 -8.77 36.88 -18.47
C VAL A 375 -8.75 37.79 -17.24
N LYS A 376 -8.08 37.36 -16.15
CA LYS A 376 -7.92 38.17 -14.94
C LYS A 376 -7.20 39.50 -15.24
N MET A 377 -6.34 39.52 -16.25
CA MET A 377 -5.61 40.72 -16.70
C MET A 377 -6.37 41.58 -17.71
N GLU A 378 -7.54 41.14 -18.17
CA GLU A 378 -8.38 41.98 -19.03
C GLU A 378 -8.78 43.28 -18.32
N PHE A 379 -8.88 44.34 -19.09
CA PHE A 379 -9.13 45.69 -18.57
C PHE A 379 -10.53 45.88 -18.00
N ASP A 380 -10.66 46.79 -17.02
CA ASP A 380 -11.94 47.32 -16.60
C ASP A 380 -12.46 48.26 -17.70
N GLU A 381 -13.71 48.07 -18.11
CA GLU A 381 -14.28 48.84 -19.21
C GLU A 381 -14.32 50.33 -18.91
N LYS A 382 -14.60 50.71 -17.64
CA LYS A 382 -14.60 52.12 -17.23
C LYS A 382 -13.23 52.76 -17.32
N ASP A 383 -12.19 52.01 -16.82
CA ASP A 383 -10.82 52.49 -16.85
C ASP A 383 -10.31 52.61 -18.29
N LEU A 384 -10.61 51.59 -19.11
CA LEU A 384 -10.25 51.62 -20.51
C LEU A 384 -10.85 52.82 -21.26
N ARG A 385 -12.13 53.09 -21.09
CA ARG A 385 -12.80 54.25 -21.68
C ARG A 385 -12.16 55.56 -21.24
N ARG A 386 -11.80 55.70 -19.96
CA ARG A 386 -11.14 56.85 -19.39
C ARG A 386 -9.75 57.04 -20.03
N GLU A 387 -8.97 55.97 -20.11
CA GLU A 387 -7.62 55.97 -20.72
C GLU A 387 -7.69 56.36 -22.21
N ILE A 388 -8.64 55.78 -22.96
CA ILE A 388 -8.85 56.12 -24.34
C ILE A 388 -9.21 57.61 -24.50
N SER A 389 -10.15 58.12 -23.65
CA SER A 389 -10.54 59.53 -23.67
C SER A 389 -9.36 60.46 -23.41
N TYR A 390 -8.48 60.11 -22.42
CA TYR A 390 -7.30 60.90 -22.15
C TYR A 390 -6.28 60.81 -23.28
N ALA A 391 -6.09 59.65 -23.90
CA ALA A 391 -5.20 59.45 -25.02
C ALA A 391 -5.64 60.34 -26.23
N ILE A 392 -6.96 60.34 -26.56
CA ILE A 392 -7.51 61.21 -27.62
C ILE A 392 -7.24 62.68 -27.29
N LYS A 393 -7.58 63.11 -26.07
CA LYS A 393 -7.44 64.51 -25.64
C LYS A 393 -5.96 64.98 -25.68
N ASN A 394 -5.07 64.11 -25.20
CA ASN A 394 -3.67 64.41 -25.17
C ASN A 394 -3.05 64.48 -26.57
N ILE A 395 -3.48 63.65 -27.53
CA ILE A 395 -3.01 63.67 -28.90
C ILE A 395 -3.47 64.95 -29.62
N HIS A 396 -4.70 65.36 -29.38
CA HIS A 396 -5.24 66.61 -29.95
C HIS A 396 -4.66 67.87 -29.32
N GLY A 397 -4.33 67.81 -28.03
CA GLY A 397 -3.82 68.95 -27.27
C GLY A 397 -4.83 70.09 -27.28
N VAL A 398 -4.38 71.31 -27.66
CA VAL A 398 -5.22 72.54 -27.73
C VAL A 398 -6.10 72.57 -29.01
N ARG A 399 -5.88 71.66 -29.94
CA ARG A 399 -6.63 71.65 -31.21
C ARG A 399 -7.90 70.83 -31.09
N THR A 400 -8.91 71.24 -31.80
CA THR A 400 -10.14 70.41 -31.95
C THR A 400 -9.88 69.33 -32.99
N GLY A 401 -9.96 68.05 -32.60
CA GLY A 401 -9.70 66.95 -33.51
C GLY A 401 -10.94 66.72 -34.41
N LEU A 402 -10.74 66.67 -35.72
CA LEU A 402 -11.77 66.32 -36.68
C LEU A 402 -11.90 64.80 -36.93
N PHE A 403 -10.82 64.03 -36.70
CA PHE A 403 -10.75 62.60 -36.96
C PHE A 403 -10.38 61.85 -35.70
N THR A 404 -10.74 60.55 -35.66
CA THR A 404 -10.31 59.63 -34.63
C THR A 404 -8.80 59.40 -34.76
N PRO A 405 -7.98 59.68 -33.74
CA PRO A 405 -6.50 59.50 -33.83
C PRO A 405 -6.13 58.01 -33.73
N ASP A 406 -5.52 57.46 -34.75
CA ASP A 406 -4.96 56.12 -34.82
C ASP A 406 -3.85 55.89 -33.79
N LEU A 407 -3.08 56.89 -33.47
CA LEU A 407 -2.05 56.86 -32.42
C LEU A 407 -2.65 56.56 -31.01
N ALA A 408 -3.88 56.94 -30.74
CA ALA A 408 -4.57 56.60 -29.49
C ALA A 408 -4.84 55.09 -29.41
N PHE A 409 -5.28 54.49 -30.50
CA PHE A 409 -5.46 53.06 -30.60
C PHE A 409 -4.14 52.32 -30.39
N GLU A 410 -3.09 52.72 -31.12
CA GLU A 410 -1.75 52.08 -30.99
C GLU A 410 -1.21 52.17 -29.57
N ALA A 411 -1.30 53.33 -28.92
CA ALA A 411 -0.82 53.52 -27.55
C ALA A 411 -1.54 52.61 -26.54
N ILE A 412 -2.85 52.49 -26.67
CA ILE A 412 -3.65 51.64 -25.77
C ILE A 412 -3.36 50.15 -26.03
N VAL A 413 -3.28 49.70 -27.29
CA VAL A 413 -2.94 48.31 -27.63
C VAL A 413 -1.58 47.92 -27.07
N LYS A 414 -0.54 48.77 -27.30
CA LYS A 414 0.78 48.50 -26.75
C LYS A 414 0.77 48.36 -25.24
N LYS A 415 0.01 49.21 -24.54
CA LYS A 415 -0.14 49.09 -23.08
C LYS A 415 -0.80 47.79 -22.66
N GLN A 416 -1.79 47.30 -23.38
CA GLN A 416 -2.46 46.04 -23.06
C GLN A 416 -1.58 44.83 -23.37
N VAL A 417 -0.86 44.84 -24.47
CA VAL A 417 0.05 43.74 -24.86
C VAL A 417 1.18 43.57 -23.84
N VAL A 418 1.75 44.68 -23.32
CA VAL A 418 2.80 44.62 -22.29
C VAL A 418 2.30 43.87 -21.05
N LYS A 419 1.05 44.01 -20.65
CA LYS A 419 0.48 43.35 -19.49
C LYS A 419 0.46 41.81 -19.62
N LEU A 420 0.51 41.25 -20.83
CA LEU A 420 0.58 39.81 -21.08
C LEU A 420 1.90 39.17 -20.63
N LYS A 421 2.96 39.98 -20.41
CA LYS A 421 4.26 39.46 -19.93
C LYS A 421 4.13 38.71 -18.60
N GLU A 422 3.39 39.27 -17.66
CA GLU A 422 3.25 38.71 -16.32
C GLU A 422 2.57 37.34 -16.30
N PRO A 423 1.32 37.16 -16.84
CA PRO A 423 0.68 35.84 -16.83
C PRO A 423 1.43 34.80 -17.63
N CYS A 424 2.16 35.18 -18.69
CA CYS A 424 2.99 34.29 -19.46
C CYS A 424 4.19 33.75 -18.65
N LEU A 425 4.90 34.62 -17.93
CA LEU A 425 5.99 34.22 -17.05
C LEU A 425 5.51 33.35 -15.90
N LYS A 426 4.37 33.70 -15.31
CA LYS A 426 3.75 32.90 -14.26
C LYS A 426 3.38 31.49 -14.75
N CYS A 427 2.92 31.37 -16.00
CA CYS A 427 2.66 30.05 -16.60
C CYS A 427 3.95 29.21 -16.67
N VAL A 428 5.07 29.80 -17.05
CA VAL A 428 6.37 29.10 -17.07
C VAL A 428 6.74 28.62 -15.66
N ASP A 429 6.59 29.47 -14.65
CA ASP A 429 6.94 29.13 -13.27
C ASP A 429 6.12 27.93 -12.76
N LEU A 430 4.84 27.88 -13.09
CA LEU A 430 3.97 26.77 -12.73
C LEU A 430 4.40 25.45 -13.42
N VAL A 431 4.75 25.51 -14.70
CA VAL A 431 5.22 24.33 -15.44
C VAL A 431 6.53 23.81 -14.87
N ILE A 432 7.45 24.71 -14.50
CA ILE A 432 8.73 24.33 -13.86
C ILE A 432 8.49 23.57 -12.56
N GLN A 433 7.61 24.06 -11.72
CA GLN A 433 7.27 23.37 -10.48
C GLN A 433 6.79 21.95 -10.74
N GLU A 434 5.91 21.75 -11.73
CA GLU A 434 5.40 20.41 -12.07
C GLU A 434 6.47 19.52 -12.71
N LEU A 435 7.39 20.08 -13.51
CA LEU A 435 8.52 19.31 -14.02
C LEU A 435 9.45 18.85 -12.91
N ILE A 436 9.80 19.73 -11.98
CA ILE A 436 10.67 19.40 -10.85
C ILE A 436 9.98 18.36 -9.95
N ASN A 437 8.68 18.50 -9.69
CA ASN A 437 7.91 17.52 -8.94
C ASN A 437 7.90 16.15 -9.64
N THR A 438 7.75 16.14 -10.96
CA THR A 438 7.80 14.91 -11.76
C THR A 438 9.18 14.25 -11.69
N VAL A 439 10.26 15.03 -11.76
CA VAL A 439 11.63 14.52 -11.55
C VAL A 439 11.76 13.87 -10.18
N ARG A 440 11.33 14.53 -9.11
CA ARG A 440 11.38 13.99 -7.74
C ARG A 440 10.58 12.69 -7.59
N GLN A 441 9.41 12.62 -8.21
CA GLN A 441 8.61 11.40 -8.20
C GLN A 441 9.30 10.25 -8.95
N CYS A 442 9.97 10.54 -10.07
CA CYS A 442 10.71 9.53 -10.81
C CYS A 442 11.99 9.08 -10.07
N THR A 443 12.72 10.03 -9.47
CA THR A 443 13.95 9.73 -8.70
C THR A 443 13.67 9.00 -7.40
N SER A 444 12.44 9.00 -6.89
CA SER A 444 12.06 8.21 -5.69
C SER A 444 12.33 6.71 -5.86
N LYS A 445 12.25 6.19 -7.08
CA LYS A 445 12.59 4.80 -7.42
C LYS A 445 14.09 4.48 -7.29
N LEU A 446 14.94 5.50 -7.27
CA LEU A 446 16.38 5.40 -7.04
C LEU A 446 16.75 5.40 -5.55
N GLY A 447 15.77 5.25 -4.65
CA GLY A 447 15.95 5.35 -3.20
C GLY A 447 16.97 4.36 -2.61
N SER A 448 17.21 3.23 -3.28
CA SER A 448 18.25 2.25 -2.91
C SER A 448 19.67 2.81 -3.00
N TYR A 449 19.87 3.85 -3.83
CA TYR A 449 21.16 4.51 -4.09
C TYR A 449 21.03 6.03 -3.86
N PRO A 450 21.14 6.50 -2.61
CA PRO A 450 20.84 7.88 -2.24
C PRO A 450 21.65 8.92 -3.03
N ARG A 451 22.93 8.66 -3.21
CA ARG A 451 23.81 9.58 -3.98
C ARG A 451 23.43 9.66 -5.45
N LEU A 452 23.12 8.54 -6.07
CA LEU A 452 22.62 8.53 -7.45
C LEU A 452 21.32 9.32 -7.58
N ARG A 453 20.41 9.14 -6.63
CA ARG A 453 19.15 9.88 -6.56
C ARG A 453 19.39 11.39 -6.48
N GLU A 454 20.20 11.82 -5.50
CA GLU A 454 20.49 13.24 -5.26
C GLU A 454 21.17 13.89 -6.45
N GLU A 455 22.19 13.23 -7.03
CA GLU A 455 22.91 13.75 -8.19
C GLU A 455 22.03 13.82 -9.44
N THR A 456 21.22 12.78 -9.69
CA THR A 456 20.26 12.79 -10.79
C THR A 456 19.24 13.93 -10.64
N GLU A 457 18.66 14.10 -9.45
CA GLU A 457 17.73 15.18 -9.16
C GLU A 457 18.42 16.54 -9.33
N ARG A 458 19.62 16.72 -8.81
CA ARG A 458 20.40 17.96 -8.91
C ARG A 458 20.70 18.32 -10.36
N ILE A 459 21.24 17.40 -11.14
CA ILE A 459 21.63 17.63 -12.54
C ILE A 459 20.42 18.00 -13.39
N VAL A 460 19.34 17.19 -13.31
CA VAL A 460 18.13 17.43 -14.12
C VAL A 460 17.42 18.71 -13.69
N THR A 461 17.36 19.01 -12.40
CA THR A 461 16.76 20.26 -11.90
C THR A 461 17.58 21.47 -12.34
N THR A 462 18.91 21.38 -12.30
CA THR A 462 19.78 22.44 -12.79
C THR A 462 19.54 22.70 -14.28
N HIS A 463 19.44 21.64 -15.09
CA HIS A 463 19.13 21.76 -16.52
C HIS A 463 17.76 22.43 -16.76
N ILE A 464 16.72 22.03 -16.01
CA ILE A 464 15.40 22.65 -16.09
C ILE A 464 15.49 24.16 -15.77
N ARG A 465 16.26 24.55 -14.76
CA ARG A 465 16.45 25.94 -14.37
C ARG A 465 17.21 26.75 -15.43
N GLU A 466 18.19 26.17 -16.10
CA GLU A 466 18.86 26.81 -17.23
C GLU A 466 17.89 27.02 -18.41
N ARG A 467 17.04 26.06 -18.68
CA ARG A 467 15.99 26.17 -19.71
C ARG A 467 14.93 27.19 -19.35
N GLU A 468 14.64 27.36 -18.06
CA GLU A 468 13.75 28.43 -17.59
C GLU A 468 14.11 29.79 -18.11
N GLY A 469 15.38 30.21 -17.92
CA GLY A 469 15.86 31.48 -18.39
C GLY A 469 15.63 31.67 -19.91
N LYS A 470 16.08 30.69 -20.69
CA LYS A 470 15.93 30.71 -22.16
C LYS A 470 14.48 30.74 -22.62
N THR A 471 13.60 30.02 -21.90
CA THR A 471 12.16 29.98 -22.22
C THR A 471 11.51 31.31 -21.89
N LYS A 472 11.82 31.91 -20.74
CA LYS A 472 11.32 33.24 -20.36
C LYS A 472 11.79 34.32 -21.33
N ASP A 473 13.06 34.31 -21.72
CA ASP A 473 13.60 35.25 -22.69
C ASP A 473 12.91 35.13 -24.06
N GLN A 474 12.67 33.90 -24.52
CA GLN A 474 11.98 33.67 -25.79
C GLN A 474 10.52 34.13 -25.73
N ILE A 475 9.83 33.92 -24.63
CA ILE A 475 8.45 34.36 -24.44
C ILE A 475 8.37 35.89 -24.40
N LEU A 476 9.27 36.53 -23.68
CA LEU A 476 9.38 37.99 -23.68
C LEU A 476 9.65 38.54 -25.09
N LEU A 477 10.54 37.87 -25.84
CA LEU A 477 10.81 38.21 -27.23
C LEU A 477 9.58 38.09 -28.13
N LEU A 478 8.77 37.03 -27.97
CA LEU A 478 7.50 36.87 -28.71
C LEU A 478 6.55 38.04 -28.46
N ILE A 479 6.43 38.49 -27.21
CA ILE A 479 5.59 39.64 -26.86
C ILE A 479 6.18 40.93 -27.36
N ASP A 480 7.51 41.12 -27.33
CA ASP A 480 8.18 42.28 -27.87
C ASP A 480 8.08 42.35 -29.41
N ILE A 481 8.04 41.22 -30.10
CA ILE A 481 7.75 41.16 -31.53
C ILE A 481 6.33 41.68 -31.82
N GLU A 482 5.33 41.26 -31.03
CA GLU A 482 3.96 41.76 -31.16
C GLU A 482 3.85 43.29 -30.90
N LEU A 483 4.73 43.82 -30.03
CA LEU A 483 4.81 45.26 -29.75
C LEU A 483 5.51 46.06 -30.84
N SER A 484 6.37 45.41 -31.64
CA SER A 484 7.17 46.09 -32.65
C SER A 484 6.37 46.60 -33.85
N TYR A 485 5.28 45.87 -34.17
CA TYR A 485 4.43 46.21 -35.30
C TYR A 485 2.96 45.81 -35.03
N ILE A 486 2.07 46.81 -35.04
CA ILE A 486 0.63 46.60 -34.90
C ILE A 486 0.03 46.31 -36.28
N ASN A 487 -0.16 45.05 -36.61
CA ASN A 487 -0.65 44.64 -37.92
C ASN A 487 -2.19 44.77 -38.06
N THR A 488 -2.61 45.96 -38.46
CA THR A 488 -4.05 46.24 -38.70
C THR A 488 -4.59 45.59 -39.99
N ASN A 489 -3.75 44.95 -40.81
CA ASN A 489 -4.18 44.18 -41.98
C ASN A 489 -4.43 42.69 -41.68
N HIS A 490 -4.45 42.30 -40.41
CA HIS A 490 -4.75 40.92 -40.04
C HIS A 490 -6.18 40.54 -40.43
N GLU A 491 -6.42 39.35 -40.97
CA GLU A 491 -7.71 38.91 -41.49
C GLU A 491 -8.86 38.96 -40.41
N ASP A 492 -8.54 38.66 -39.18
CA ASP A 492 -9.49 38.71 -38.03
C ASP A 492 -9.69 40.14 -37.49
N PHE A 493 -8.98 41.15 -37.97
CA PHE A 493 -9.11 42.50 -37.45
C PHE A 493 -10.37 43.17 -38.00
N ILE A 494 -11.19 43.70 -37.12
CA ILE A 494 -12.51 44.23 -37.45
C ILE A 494 -12.48 45.40 -38.47
N GLY A 495 -11.41 46.19 -38.46
CA GLY A 495 -11.25 47.39 -39.26
C GLY A 495 -12.13 48.55 -38.75
N PHE A 496 -11.79 49.76 -39.21
CA PHE A 496 -12.39 51.02 -38.70
C PHE A 496 -13.88 51.13 -39.02
N ALA A 497 -14.31 50.77 -40.23
CA ALA A 497 -15.70 50.90 -40.67
C ALA A 497 -16.65 49.99 -39.84
N ASN A 498 -16.26 48.76 -39.60
CA ASN A 498 -17.04 47.79 -38.82
C ASN A 498 -17.01 48.14 -37.33
N ALA A 499 -15.93 48.68 -36.81
CA ALA A 499 -15.82 49.12 -35.41
C ALA A 499 -16.80 50.30 -35.12
N GLN A 500 -17.00 51.23 -36.09
CA GLN A 500 -18.02 52.28 -35.99
C GLN A 500 -19.46 51.73 -36.01
N GLN A 501 -19.76 50.73 -36.87
CA GLN A 501 -21.09 50.15 -36.97
C GLN A 501 -21.49 49.35 -35.72
N ARG A 502 -20.55 48.75 -35.04
CA ARG A 502 -20.81 48.01 -33.77
C ARG A 502 -21.41 48.90 -32.69
N ASN A 503 -21.22 50.22 -32.74
CA ASN A 503 -21.80 51.16 -31.78
C ASN A 503 -23.33 51.21 -31.82
N THR A 504 -23.96 50.68 -32.87
CA THR A 504 -25.43 50.68 -33.10
C THR A 504 -26.11 49.37 -32.81
N GLN A 505 -25.35 48.28 -32.53
CA GLN A 505 -25.88 46.95 -32.26
C GLN A 505 -25.41 46.45 -30.89
N THR A 506 -26.20 46.51 -29.89
CA THR A 506 -26.09 45.72 -28.66
C THR A 506 -26.33 44.24 -28.98
N ASN A 507 -25.28 43.57 -29.41
CA ASN A 507 -25.35 42.14 -29.69
C ASN A 507 -25.28 41.33 -28.40
N LYS A 508 -26.44 40.86 -27.93
CA LYS A 508 -26.54 39.70 -27.09
C LYS A 508 -25.92 38.52 -27.84
N LYS A 509 -24.75 38.07 -27.43
CA LYS A 509 -24.20 36.76 -27.86
C LYS A 509 -25.20 35.70 -27.43
N ARG A 510 -25.92 35.12 -28.37
CA ARG A 510 -26.75 33.94 -28.18
C ARG A 510 -25.81 32.77 -27.94
N ALA A 511 -25.60 32.43 -26.67
CA ALA A 511 -25.14 31.13 -26.29
C ALA A 511 -26.25 30.11 -26.62
N ILE A 512 -25.86 28.91 -27.02
CA ILE A 512 -26.81 27.82 -27.25
C ILE A 512 -27.50 27.55 -25.90
N PRO A 513 -28.84 27.71 -25.80
CA PRO A 513 -29.54 27.59 -24.52
C PRO A 513 -29.37 26.15 -23.97
N ASN A 514 -29.14 26.04 -22.67
CA ASN A 514 -29.10 24.77 -21.90
C ASN A 514 -27.91 23.80 -22.11
N GLN A 515 -26.83 24.21 -22.74
CA GLN A 515 -25.64 23.35 -22.75
C GLN A 515 -25.05 23.26 -21.34
N VAL A 516 -24.98 22.03 -20.80
CA VAL A 516 -24.31 21.76 -19.54
C VAL A 516 -22.81 21.86 -19.75
N ILE A 517 -22.14 22.71 -18.98
CA ILE A 517 -20.69 22.93 -19.04
C ILE A 517 -19.97 22.01 -18.04
N ARG A 518 -20.53 21.87 -16.83
CA ARG A 518 -19.98 21.05 -15.77
C ARG A 518 -21.03 20.54 -14.80
N ARG A 519 -20.79 19.35 -14.24
CA ARG A 519 -21.50 18.78 -13.10
C ARG A 519 -20.49 18.34 -12.04
N GLY A 520 -20.87 18.36 -10.77
CA GLY A 520 -20.05 17.84 -9.68
C GLY A 520 -20.50 18.30 -8.31
N TRP A 521 -19.94 17.65 -7.29
CA TRP A 521 -20.15 18.00 -5.90
C TRP A 521 -19.38 19.25 -5.50
N LEU A 522 -20.04 20.13 -4.77
CA LEU A 522 -19.44 21.29 -4.13
C LEU A 522 -20.07 21.50 -2.75
N THR A 523 -19.26 21.90 -1.80
CA THR A 523 -19.72 22.25 -0.46
C THR A 523 -19.97 23.76 -0.37
N ILE A 524 -21.15 24.18 0.07
CA ILE A 524 -21.40 25.58 0.43
C ILE A 524 -21.04 25.78 1.90
N ASN A 525 -20.09 26.67 2.20
CA ASN A 525 -19.54 26.82 3.56
C ASN A 525 -20.34 27.75 4.47
N ASN A 526 -21.11 28.69 3.93
CA ASN A 526 -21.72 29.78 4.71
C ASN A 526 -23.26 29.75 4.71
N ILE A 527 -23.89 28.59 4.67
CA ILE A 527 -25.33 28.42 4.55
C ILE A 527 -26.11 28.90 5.79
N SER A 528 -25.50 28.94 6.98
CA SER A 528 -26.23 29.26 8.22
C SER A 528 -25.50 30.30 9.05
N ILE A 529 -26.18 31.44 9.29
CA ILE A 529 -25.68 32.58 10.07
C ILE A 529 -25.42 32.22 11.56
N MET A 530 -26.06 31.20 12.11
CA MET A 530 -25.96 30.87 13.53
C MET A 530 -24.98 29.72 13.87
N LYS A 531 -24.45 28.95 12.93
CA LYS A 531 -23.60 27.75 13.23
C LYS A 531 -22.55 27.41 12.18
N GLY A 532 -22.07 28.29 11.34
CA GLY A 532 -20.97 27.97 10.43
C GLY A 532 -21.15 26.64 9.66
N GLY A 533 -22.37 26.26 9.31
CA GLY A 533 -22.69 24.96 8.70
C GLY A 533 -22.29 24.91 7.23
N SER A 534 -21.49 23.95 6.89
CA SER A 534 -21.22 23.58 5.50
C SER A 534 -22.18 22.49 5.05
N LYS A 535 -22.62 22.55 3.80
CA LYS A 535 -23.48 21.54 3.20
C LYS A 535 -23.11 21.25 1.76
N GLU A 536 -23.01 20.00 1.43
CA GLU A 536 -22.63 19.51 0.12
C GLU A 536 -23.87 19.33 -0.77
N TYR A 537 -23.74 19.73 -2.04
CA TYR A 537 -24.77 19.63 -3.05
C TYR A 537 -24.19 19.27 -4.40
N TRP A 538 -25.01 18.66 -5.24
CA TRP A 538 -24.69 18.40 -6.65
C TRP A 538 -24.96 19.64 -7.50
N PHE A 539 -23.93 20.23 -8.06
CA PHE A 539 -24.00 21.43 -8.88
C PHE A 539 -24.01 21.11 -10.37
N VAL A 540 -24.79 21.84 -11.10
CA VAL A 540 -24.90 21.81 -12.56
C VAL A 540 -24.71 23.22 -13.08
N LEU A 541 -23.64 23.46 -13.83
CA LEU A 541 -23.34 24.72 -14.48
C LEU A 541 -23.72 24.64 -15.96
N THR A 542 -24.56 25.56 -16.40
CA THR A 542 -24.90 25.75 -17.79
C THR A 542 -24.39 27.11 -18.30
N ALA A 543 -24.57 27.42 -19.56
CA ALA A 543 -24.22 28.74 -20.09
C ALA A 543 -25.03 29.91 -19.49
N GLU A 544 -26.17 29.65 -18.85
CA GLU A 544 -27.10 30.67 -18.36
C GLU A 544 -27.29 30.67 -16.83
N SER A 545 -27.05 29.51 -16.19
CA SER A 545 -27.37 29.33 -14.77
C SER A 545 -26.45 28.33 -14.06
N LEU A 546 -26.32 28.54 -12.74
CA LEU A 546 -25.76 27.57 -11.81
C LEU A 546 -26.91 27.01 -10.96
N SER A 547 -27.17 25.73 -11.09
CA SER A 547 -28.20 25.04 -10.30
C SER A 547 -27.55 24.05 -9.34
N TRP A 548 -28.17 23.84 -8.16
CA TRP A 548 -27.74 22.77 -7.28
C TRP A 548 -28.87 21.92 -6.76
N TYR A 549 -28.58 20.64 -6.58
CA TYR A 549 -29.51 19.58 -6.26
C TYR A 549 -29.09 18.86 -5.01
N LYS A 550 -29.98 18.07 -4.44
CA LYS A 550 -29.69 17.27 -3.26
C LYS A 550 -28.75 16.11 -3.56
N ASP A 551 -28.87 15.53 -4.75
CA ASP A 551 -28.20 14.34 -5.22
C ASP A 551 -27.88 14.37 -6.72
N GLU A 552 -27.11 13.41 -7.21
CA GLU A 552 -26.72 13.26 -8.61
C GLU A 552 -27.89 12.93 -9.56
N GLU A 553 -29.01 12.45 -9.03
CA GLU A 553 -30.19 12.14 -9.83
C GLU A 553 -30.93 13.38 -10.31
N GLU A 554 -30.56 14.57 -9.84
CA GLU A 554 -31.10 15.88 -10.23
C GLU A 554 -32.62 15.99 -10.04
N LYS A 555 -33.23 15.16 -9.19
CA LYS A 555 -34.69 15.13 -8.99
C LYS A 555 -35.18 16.27 -8.10
N GLU A 556 -34.38 16.62 -7.08
CA GLU A 556 -34.75 17.63 -6.09
C GLU A 556 -33.86 18.87 -6.22
N LYS A 557 -34.29 19.84 -7.06
CA LYS A 557 -33.58 21.12 -7.23
C LYS A 557 -33.72 21.97 -5.96
N LYS A 558 -32.61 22.40 -5.39
CA LYS A 558 -32.58 23.26 -4.21
C LYS A 558 -32.60 24.74 -4.57
N TYR A 559 -31.87 25.11 -5.61
CA TYR A 559 -31.82 26.50 -6.08
C TYR A 559 -31.31 26.58 -7.51
N MET A 560 -31.52 27.71 -8.15
CA MET A 560 -30.97 28.08 -9.45
C MET A 560 -30.56 29.54 -9.42
N LEU A 561 -29.32 29.83 -9.74
CA LEU A 561 -28.73 31.16 -9.76
C LEU A 561 -28.44 31.54 -11.23
N PRO A 562 -29.04 32.62 -11.76
CA PRO A 562 -28.64 33.15 -13.07
C PRO A 562 -27.18 33.62 -13.02
N LEU A 563 -26.43 33.45 -14.12
CA LEU A 563 -25.02 33.84 -14.20
C LEU A 563 -24.82 35.35 -14.46
N ASP A 564 -25.89 36.10 -14.69
CA ASP A 564 -25.84 37.55 -15.01
C ASP A 564 -25.18 38.32 -13.84
N ASN A 565 -24.18 39.13 -14.16
CA ASN A 565 -23.48 39.99 -13.20
C ASN A 565 -22.75 39.24 -12.08
N LEU A 566 -22.50 37.93 -12.24
CA LEU A 566 -21.72 37.17 -11.31
C LEU A 566 -20.20 37.30 -11.58
N LYS A 567 -19.44 37.32 -10.51
CA LYS A 567 -17.99 37.25 -10.53
C LYS A 567 -17.47 36.24 -9.51
N ILE A 568 -16.25 35.80 -9.71
CA ILE A 568 -15.54 34.87 -8.83
C ILE A 568 -14.40 35.59 -8.17
N ARG A 569 -14.15 35.29 -6.91
CA ARG A 569 -12.93 35.70 -6.22
C ARG A 569 -12.33 34.57 -5.42
N ASP A 570 -11.02 34.64 -5.21
CA ASP A 570 -10.31 33.75 -4.33
C ASP A 570 -10.60 34.13 -2.86
N VAL A 571 -10.76 33.11 -2.02
CA VAL A 571 -10.93 33.26 -0.58
C VAL A 571 -9.71 32.67 0.10
N GLU A 572 -9.10 33.43 1.00
CA GLU A 572 -7.95 32.96 1.75
C GLU A 572 -8.33 31.74 2.62
N LYS A 573 -7.46 30.75 2.62
CA LYS A 573 -7.65 29.52 3.36
C LYS A 573 -7.65 29.80 4.86
N GLY A 574 -8.74 29.53 5.54
CA GLY A 574 -8.81 29.63 7.00
C GLY A 574 -7.84 28.67 7.67
N PHE A 575 -7.26 29.07 8.79
CA PHE A 575 -6.16 28.40 9.51
C PHE A 575 -6.42 26.93 9.91
N MET A 576 -7.68 26.47 9.86
CA MET A 576 -8.11 25.09 10.18
C MET A 576 -8.86 24.38 9.05
N SER A 577 -8.96 24.94 7.86
CA SER A 577 -9.72 24.34 6.77
C SER A 577 -8.82 23.46 5.90
N THR A 578 -9.21 22.19 5.73
CA THR A 578 -8.59 21.26 4.78
C THR A 578 -9.09 21.49 3.35
N LYS A 579 -10.26 22.16 3.17
CA LYS A 579 -10.88 22.40 1.87
C LYS A 579 -10.37 23.68 1.22
N HIS A 580 -10.33 23.68 -0.11
CA HIS A 580 -9.99 24.84 -0.93
C HIS A 580 -11.27 25.59 -1.32
N ILE A 581 -11.28 26.92 -1.21
CA ILE A 581 -12.50 27.71 -1.26
C ILE A 581 -12.37 28.81 -2.31
N PHE A 582 -13.46 29.05 -3.06
CA PHE A 582 -13.65 30.22 -3.88
C PHE A 582 -15.04 30.78 -3.66
N ALA A 583 -15.23 32.08 -3.87
CA ALA A 583 -16.52 32.72 -3.67
C ALA A 583 -17.12 33.24 -4.99
N ILE A 584 -18.43 33.14 -5.07
CA ILE A 584 -19.23 33.74 -6.13
C ILE A 584 -20.07 34.88 -5.53
N PHE A 585 -20.04 36.05 -6.15
CA PHE A 585 -20.79 37.21 -5.73
C PHE A 585 -21.38 37.98 -6.92
N ASN A 586 -22.35 38.84 -6.67
CA ASN A 586 -22.98 39.68 -7.69
C ASN A 586 -22.42 41.10 -7.63
N THR A 587 -22.03 41.66 -8.79
CA THR A 587 -21.43 42.99 -8.88
C THR A 587 -22.39 44.16 -8.60
N GLU A 588 -23.70 43.94 -8.69
CA GLU A 588 -24.75 44.94 -8.41
C GLU A 588 -25.17 44.97 -6.92
N GLN A 589 -24.38 44.43 -6.02
CA GLN A 589 -24.65 44.34 -4.58
C GLN A 589 -25.93 43.59 -4.19
N ARG A 590 -26.44 42.72 -5.07
CA ARG A 590 -27.60 41.87 -4.80
C ARG A 590 -27.13 40.63 -4.03
N ASN A 591 -28.06 40.13 -3.19
CA ASN A 591 -27.82 38.84 -2.54
C ASN A 591 -27.81 37.72 -3.57
N VAL A 592 -26.82 36.87 -3.52
CA VAL A 592 -26.67 35.73 -4.44
C VAL A 592 -27.54 34.56 -4.02
N TYR A 593 -27.66 34.35 -2.73
CA TYR A 593 -28.49 33.29 -2.19
C TYR A 593 -29.08 33.68 -0.81
N LYS A 594 -30.41 33.73 -0.72
CA LYS A 594 -31.11 34.19 0.49
C LYS A 594 -30.59 35.56 0.95
N ASP A 595 -30.05 35.63 2.18
CA ASP A 595 -29.49 36.85 2.75
C ASP A 595 -27.96 36.97 2.51
N LEU A 596 -27.37 36.05 1.75
CA LEU A 596 -25.94 36.00 1.50
C LEU A 596 -25.56 36.82 0.25
N ARG A 597 -24.67 37.78 0.42
CA ARG A 597 -24.12 38.58 -0.69
C ARG A 597 -23.13 37.79 -1.52
N GLN A 598 -22.49 36.77 -0.94
CA GLN A 598 -21.58 35.85 -1.61
C GLN A 598 -21.84 34.43 -1.16
N ILE A 599 -21.55 33.45 -2.01
CA ILE A 599 -21.56 32.03 -1.69
C ILE A 599 -20.13 31.55 -1.73
N GLU A 600 -19.70 30.92 -0.65
CA GLU A 600 -18.39 30.26 -0.59
C GLU A 600 -18.52 28.79 -0.97
N LEU A 601 -17.88 28.42 -2.05
CA LEU A 601 -17.87 27.07 -2.60
C LEU A 601 -16.52 26.40 -2.30
N ALA A 602 -16.58 25.23 -1.65
CA ALA A 602 -15.40 24.50 -1.25
C ALA A 602 -15.29 23.17 -1.99
N CYS A 603 -14.06 22.83 -2.38
CA CYS A 603 -13.64 21.56 -2.96
C CYS A 603 -12.58 20.90 -2.09
N ASP A 604 -12.39 19.60 -2.29
CA ASP A 604 -11.39 18.82 -1.56
C ASP A 604 -9.96 19.09 -2.06
N SER A 605 -9.80 19.46 -3.33
CA SER A 605 -8.51 19.75 -3.95
C SER A 605 -8.46 21.12 -4.60
N GLN A 606 -7.26 21.71 -4.69
CA GLN A 606 -7.04 22.95 -5.45
C GLN A 606 -7.31 22.72 -6.93
N GLU A 607 -7.12 21.53 -7.38
CA GLU A 607 -7.34 21.11 -8.76
C GLU A 607 -8.80 21.21 -9.16
N ASP A 608 -9.70 20.82 -8.26
CA ASP A 608 -11.15 20.96 -8.50
C ASP A 608 -11.58 22.41 -8.51
N VAL A 609 -10.99 23.24 -7.64
CA VAL A 609 -11.24 24.70 -7.65
C VAL A 609 -10.85 25.30 -9.00
N ASP A 610 -9.64 25.00 -9.47
CA ASP A 610 -9.13 25.53 -10.75
C ASP A 610 -10.01 25.07 -11.93
N SER A 611 -10.43 23.83 -11.89
CA SER A 611 -11.32 23.24 -12.91
C SER A 611 -12.73 23.85 -12.89
N TRP A 612 -13.28 24.11 -11.71
CA TRP A 612 -14.55 24.83 -11.59
C TRP A 612 -14.43 26.28 -12.07
N LYS A 613 -13.36 26.99 -11.71
CA LYS A 613 -13.10 28.36 -12.18
C LYS A 613 -12.99 28.43 -13.69
N ALA A 614 -12.27 27.47 -14.31
CA ALA A 614 -12.19 27.37 -15.77
C ALA A 614 -13.56 27.11 -16.42
N SER A 615 -14.42 26.32 -15.77
CA SER A 615 -15.77 26.05 -16.24
C SER A 615 -16.68 27.26 -16.11
N PHE A 616 -16.57 28.05 -15.03
CA PHE A 616 -17.26 29.31 -14.88
C PHE A 616 -16.82 30.35 -15.94
N LEU A 617 -15.54 30.37 -16.26
CA LEU A 617 -15.02 31.21 -17.33
C LEU A 617 -15.65 30.89 -18.68
N ARG A 618 -15.78 29.58 -19.00
CA ARG A 618 -16.50 29.12 -20.21
C ARG A 618 -17.97 29.51 -20.20
N ALA A 619 -18.56 29.61 -19.03
CA ALA A 619 -19.94 30.07 -18.84
C ALA A 619 -20.08 31.60 -18.90
N GLY A 620 -18.99 32.36 -19.03
CA GLY A 620 -18.99 33.82 -19.08
C GLY A 620 -18.94 34.51 -17.71
N VAL A 621 -18.60 33.78 -16.63
CA VAL A 621 -18.40 34.35 -15.30
C VAL A 621 -16.90 34.59 -15.09
N TYR A 622 -16.53 35.84 -14.94
CA TYR A 622 -15.13 36.27 -14.87
C TYR A 622 -14.65 36.49 -13.44
N PRO A 623 -13.36 36.37 -13.17
CA PRO A 623 -12.81 36.67 -11.86
C PRO A 623 -12.89 38.17 -11.52
N GLU A 624 -12.92 38.43 -10.21
CA GLU A 624 -12.75 39.79 -9.68
C GLU A 624 -11.30 40.25 -9.97
N LYS A 625 -11.12 41.49 -10.38
CA LYS A 625 -9.79 42.07 -10.60
C LYS A 625 -9.18 42.46 -9.25
N ASP A 626 -7.91 42.16 -9.07
CA ASP A 626 -7.17 42.61 -7.91
C ASP A 626 -7.11 44.15 -7.93
N GLN A 627 -7.80 44.78 -7.03
CA GLN A 627 -7.68 46.20 -6.74
C GLN A 627 -6.45 46.43 -5.87
N THR A 628 -5.26 46.32 -6.45
CA THR A 628 -4.06 46.91 -5.88
C THR A 628 -3.69 48.15 -6.70
N GLU A 629 -3.73 49.29 -6.02
CA GLU A 629 -3.34 50.63 -6.49
C GLU A 629 -4.36 51.41 -7.34
N SER A 630 -5.35 51.98 -6.70
CA SER A 630 -5.78 53.37 -6.95
C SER A 630 -7.04 53.76 -6.17
N GLU A 631 -6.97 53.82 -4.85
CA GLU A 631 -7.86 54.62 -4.04
C GLU A 631 -7.22 55.97 -3.68
N GLU A 632 -6.91 56.78 -4.69
CA GLU A 632 -6.77 58.21 -4.50
C GLU A 632 -7.38 58.93 -5.73
N GLY A 633 -8.58 59.40 -5.55
CA GLY A 633 -9.16 60.41 -6.47
C GLY A 633 -10.45 60.00 -7.22
N ALA A 634 -11.37 59.29 -6.59
CA ALA A 634 -12.74 59.20 -7.13
C ALA A 634 -13.59 60.40 -6.65
N GLN A 635 -13.32 61.58 -7.17
CA GLN A 635 -14.36 62.55 -7.34
C GLN A 635 -15.17 62.17 -8.56
N GLU A 636 -16.46 61.84 -8.31
CA GLU A 636 -17.49 61.70 -9.34
C GLU A 636 -17.62 63.00 -10.12
N ASN A 637 -16.88 63.14 -11.22
CA ASN A 637 -17.23 64.04 -12.26
C ASN A 637 -17.99 63.25 -13.31
N SER A 638 -19.28 63.26 -13.27
CA SER A 638 -20.16 62.99 -14.40
C SER A 638 -19.83 64.02 -15.48
N PHE A 639 -18.75 63.79 -16.22
CA PHE A 639 -18.51 64.57 -17.43
C PHE A 639 -19.55 64.18 -18.47
N SER A 640 -20.43 65.13 -18.81
CA SER A 640 -21.17 65.06 -20.09
C SER A 640 -20.09 65.08 -21.18
N MET A 641 -19.77 63.96 -21.73
CA MET A 641 -18.83 63.82 -22.81
C MET A 641 -19.49 64.41 -24.08
N ASP A 642 -18.71 65.18 -24.82
CA ASP A 642 -19.09 65.58 -26.18
C ASP A 642 -19.46 64.29 -26.96
N PRO A 643 -20.67 64.24 -27.60
CA PRO A 643 -21.12 63.07 -28.35
C PRO A 643 -20.13 62.59 -29.43
N GLN A 644 -19.29 63.48 -29.95
CA GLN A 644 -18.24 63.13 -30.89
C GLN A 644 -17.09 62.37 -30.23
N LEU A 645 -16.65 62.86 -29.06
CA LEU A 645 -15.61 62.16 -28.27
C LEU A 645 -16.08 60.78 -27.83
N GLU A 646 -17.33 60.64 -27.43
CA GLU A 646 -17.88 59.34 -27.01
C GLU A 646 -17.91 58.36 -28.15
N ARG A 647 -18.28 58.75 -29.37
CA ARG A 647 -18.17 57.88 -30.57
C ARG A 647 -16.74 57.50 -30.89
N GLN A 648 -15.79 58.42 -30.75
CA GLN A 648 -14.36 58.14 -30.98
C GLN A 648 -13.82 57.11 -29.92
N VAL A 649 -14.17 57.32 -28.66
CA VAL A 649 -13.83 56.42 -27.57
C VAL A 649 -14.37 55.02 -27.82
N GLU A 650 -15.62 54.90 -28.22
CA GLU A 650 -16.25 53.60 -28.48
C GLU A 650 -15.64 52.89 -29.69
N THR A 651 -15.36 53.66 -30.74
CA THR A 651 -14.67 53.11 -31.94
C THR A 651 -13.29 52.57 -31.60
N ILE A 652 -12.49 53.34 -30.87
CA ILE A 652 -11.16 52.85 -30.44
C ILE A 652 -11.28 51.67 -29.52
N ARG A 653 -12.25 51.66 -28.60
CA ARG A 653 -12.49 50.52 -27.73
C ARG A 653 -12.74 49.24 -28.55
N ASN A 654 -13.63 49.29 -29.56
CA ASN A 654 -13.94 48.13 -30.39
C ASN A 654 -12.72 47.66 -31.21
N LEU A 655 -11.89 48.59 -31.67
CA LEU A 655 -10.64 48.27 -32.35
C LEU A 655 -9.65 47.59 -31.39
N VAL A 656 -9.51 48.11 -30.18
CA VAL A 656 -8.61 47.54 -29.16
C VAL A 656 -9.09 46.14 -28.76
N ASP A 657 -10.38 45.94 -28.52
CA ASP A 657 -10.95 44.63 -28.20
C ASP A 657 -10.68 43.61 -29.31
N SER A 658 -10.87 43.99 -30.55
CA SER A 658 -10.59 43.14 -31.72
C SER A 658 -9.13 42.76 -31.81
N TYR A 659 -8.24 43.73 -31.67
CA TYR A 659 -6.81 43.47 -31.81
C TYR A 659 -6.24 42.67 -30.62
N VAL A 660 -6.57 43.01 -29.41
CA VAL A 660 -6.17 42.28 -28.21
C VAL A 660 -6.71 40.85 -28.24
N GLY A 661 -7.91 40.64 -28.78
CA GLY A 661 -8.49 39.31 -29.03
C GLY A 661 -7.63 38.45 -29.98
N ILE A 662 -7.03 39.07 -31.03
CA ILE A 662 -6.11 38.40 -31.96
C ILE A 662 -4.82 37.98 -31.21
N ILE A 663 -4.20 38.95 -30.51
CA ILE A 663 -2.98 38.67 -29.75
C ILE A 663 -3.19 37.60 -28.69
N ASN A 664 -4.33 37.64 -27.96
CA ASN A 664 -4.66 36.61 -26.98
C ASN A 664 -4.78 35.21 -27.61
N LYS A 665 -5.33 35.08 -28.83
CA LYS A 665 -5.37 33.81 -29.55
C LYS A 665 -3.97 33.33 -29.90
N SER A 666 -3.11 34.22 -30.43
CA SER A 666 -1.72 33.90 -30.77
C SER A 666 -0.92 33.45 -29.55
N ILE A 667 -1.03 34.17 -28.45
CA ILE A 667 -0.31 33.86 -27.23
C ILE A 667 -0.80 32.53 -26.60
N ARG A 668 -2.11 32.28 -26.59
CA ARG A 668 -2.66 30.98 -26.10
C ARG A 668 -2.18 29.78 -26.91
N ASP A 669 -1.90 29.96 -28.21
CA ASP A 669 -1.36 28.90 -29.06
C ASP A 669 0.16 28.78 -28.95
N LEU A 670 0.89 29.88 -28.94
CA LEU A 670 2.35 29.87 -28.97
C LEU A 670 2.98 29.55 -27.61
N MET A 671 2.35 29.93 -26.53
CA MET A 671 2.89 29.68 -25.17
C MET A 671 3.09 28.21 -24.84
N PRO A 672 2.09 27.33 -24.97
CA PRO A 672 2.30 25.91 -24.76
C PRO A 672 3.34 25.32 -25.70
N LYS A 673 3.36 25.73 -26.99
CA LYS A 673 4.31 25.24 -27.98
C LYS A 673 5.75 25.64 -27.64
N THR A 674 5.96 26.88 -27.19
CA THR A 674 7.28 27.36 -26.77
C THR A 674 7.78 26.60 -25.55
N ILE A 675 6.94 26.39 -24.54
CA ILE A 675 7.29 25.65 -23.33
C ILE A 675 7.57 24.18 -23.68
N MET A 676 6.74 23.57 -24.51
CA MET A 676 6.96 22.18 -24.97
C MET A 676 8.31 22.04 -25.67
N HIS A 677 8.63 22.94 -26.60
CA HIS A 677 9.83 22.86 -27.39
C HIS A 677 11.11 23.15 -26.58
N LEU A 678 11.16 24.30 -25.91
CA LEU A 678 12.35 24.77 -25.24
C LEU A 678 12.62 24.15 -23.89
N MET A 679 11.60 23.63 -23.23
CA MET A 679 11.69 23.13 -21.86
C MET A 679 11.41 21.63 -21.79
N ILE A 680 10.21 21.18 -22.12
CA ILE A 680 9.78 19.81 -21.88
C ILE A 680 10.54 18.83 -22.79
N ASN A 681 10.48 19.03 -24.10
CA ASN A 681 11.17 18.15 -25.05
C ASN A 681 12.69 18.21 -24.85
N ASN A 682 13.22 19.40 -24.64
CA ASN A 682 14.64 19.55 -24.39
C ASN A 682 15.09 18.86 -23.09
N THR A 683 14.28 18.87 -22.05
CA THR A 683 14.58 18.12 -20.82
C THR A 683 14.53 16.61 -21.07
N LYS A 684 13.58 16.10 -21.87
CA LYS A 684 13.57 14.68 -22.27
C LYS A 684 14.84 14.31 -23.04
N ASP A 685 15.20 15.10 -24.05
CA ASP A 685 16.40 14.86 -24.86
C ASP A 685 17.67 14.87 -23.99
N PHE A 686 17.77 15.79 -23.04
CA PHE A 686 18.86 15.85 -22.07
C PHE A 686 18.94 14.60 -21.20
N ILE A 687 17.80 14.14 -20.67
CA ILE A 687 17.75 12.94 -19.82
C ILE A 687 18.21 11.70 -20.59
N HIS A 688 17.78 11.54 -21.83
CA HIS A 688 18.13 10.38 -22.66
C HIS A 688 19.55 10.46 -23.26
N GLY A 689 20.04 11.65 -23.60
CA GLY A 689 21.30 11.83 -24.32
C GLY A 689 22.49 12.21 -23.46
N GLU A 690 22.30 13.09 -22.49
CA GLU A 690 23.41 13.78 -21.81
C GLU A 690 23.52 13.46 -20.32
N LEU A 691 22.43 13.12 -19.63
CA LEU A 691 22.40 12.90 -18.17
C LEU A 691 23.48 11.92 -17.71
N LEU A 692 23.67 10.84 -18.44
CA LEU A 692 24.66 9.84 -18.11
C LEU A 692 26.09 10.41 -18.15
N ALA A 693 26.40 11.23 -19.16
CA ALA A 693 27.70 11.87 -19.28
C ALA A 693 27.97 12.83 -18.11
N PHE A 694 26.95 13.57 -17.69
CA PHE A 694 27.06 14.46 -16.53
C PHE A 694 27.26 13.70 -15.21
N LEU A 695 26.59 12.56 -15.03
CA LEU A 695 26.79 11.69 -13.87
C LEU A 695 28.22 11.12 -13.82
N TYR A 696 28.77 10.72 -14.97
CA TYR A 696 30.14 10.21 -15.05
C TYR A 696 31.21 11.29 -14.86
N SER A 697 30.96 12.52 -15.29
CA SER A 697 31.92 13.64 -15.18
C SER A 697 31.94 14.27 -13.80
N GLY A 698 30.83 14.21 -13.08
CA GLY A 698 30.65 14.92 -11.81
C GLY A 698 30.90 14.11 -10.54
N SER A 699 30.95 12.77 -10.62
CA SER A 699 31.03 11.90 -9.44
C SER A 699 31.73 10.59 -9.74
N ASP A 700 32.43 10.04 -8.71
CA ASP A 700 32.98 8.70 -8.80
C ASP A 700 31.84 7.66 -8.90
N GLN A 701 31.93 6.81 -9.90
CA GLN A 701 30.95 5.76 -10.17
C GLN A 701 30.73 4.84 -8.97
N ALA A 702 31.79 4.55 -8.20
CA ALA A 702 31.68 3.69 -7.02
C ALA A 702 30.79 4.35 -5.95
N SER A 703 30.91 5.67 -5.79
CA SER A 703 30.15 6.43 -4.80
C SER A 703 28.68 6.61 -5.20
N LEU A 704 28.39 6.74 -6.51
CA LEU A 704 27.00 6.82 -7.01
C LEU A 704 26.22 5.54 -6.75
N MET A 705 26.91 4.40 -6.82
CA MET A 705 26.34 3.06 -6.63
C MET A 705 26.52 2.56 -5.20
N GLU A 706 26.73 3.45 -4.23
CA GLU A 706 26.72 3.13 -2.82
C GLU A 706 25.27 2.91 -2.33
N GLU A 707 25.03 1.70 -1.85
CA GLU A 707 23.72 1.27 -1.38
C GLU A 707 23.38 1.93 -0.03
N SER A 708 22.11 2.29 0.19
CA SER A 708 21.69 2.80 1.50
C SER A 708 21.87 1.72 2.58
N PRO A 709 22.22 2.09 3.83
CA PRO A 709 22.38 1.14 4.92
C PRO A 709 21.12 0.28 5.15
N GLU A 710 19.96 0.88 5.02
CA GLU A 710 18.65 0.19 5.17
C GLU A 710 18.47 -0.88 4.08
N GLN A 711 18.80 -0.54 2.84
CA GLN A 711 18.68 -1.47 1.71
C GLN A 711 19.72 -2.60 1.81
N ALA A 712 20.95 -2.29 2.22
CA ALA A 712 21.98 -3.27 2.47
C ALA A 712 21.56 -4.27 3.56
N GLN A 713 21.02 -3.77 4.67
CA GLN A 713 20.49 -4.60 5.75
C GLN A 713 19.33 -5.48 5.24
N ARG A 714 18.37 -4.90 4.55
CA ARG A 714 17.24 -5.63 3.97
C ARG A 714 17.69 -6.72 3.00
N ARG A 715 18.65 -6.42 2.15
CA ARG A 715 19.26 -7.40 1.24
C ARG A 715 19.91 -8.55 1.99
N GLU A 716 20.69 -8.25 3.03
CA GLU A 716 21.32 -9.28 3.86
C GLU A 716 20.29 -10.16 4.58
N GLU A 717 19.26 -9.57 5.15
CA GLU A 717 18.16 -10.30 5.80
C GLU A 717 17.44 -11.22 4.81
N MET A 718 17.13 -10.73 3.61
CA MET A 718 16.47 -11.53 2.58
C MET A 718 17.37 -12.66 2.06
N LEU A 719 18.65 -12.41 1.88
CA LEU A 719 19.62 -13.46 1.49
C LEU A 719 19.78 -14.52 2.58
N ARG A 720 19.88 -14.11 3.86
CA ARG A 720 19.90 -15.05 5.00
C ARG A 720 18.63 -15.89 5.03
N MET A 721 17.47 -15.27 4.87
CA MET A 721 16.19 -15.97 4.84
C MET A 721 16.09 -16.94 3.65
N TYR A 722 16.53 -16.53 2.46
CA TYR A 722 16.58 -17.40 1.28
C TYR A 722 17.46 -18.63 1.49
N HIS A 723 18.66 -18.43 2.05
CA HIS A 723 19.57 -19.54 2.35
C HIS A 723 18.99 -20.49 3.38
N ALA A 724 18.39 -19.98 4.44
CA ALA A 724 17.76 -20.80 5.46
C ALA A 724 16.54 -21.57 4.97
N LEU A 725 15.69 -20.95 4.14
CA LEU A 725 14.56 -21.65 3.51
C LEU A 725 15.03 -22.76 2.59
N ARG A 726 16.10 -22.53 1.83
CA ARG A 726 16.70 -23.53 0.95
C ARG A 726 17.32 -24.68 1.73
N GLU A 727 18.05 -24.36 2.81
CA GLU A 727 18.62 -25.36 3.73
C GLU A 727 17.50 -26.17 4.40
N ALA A 728 16.45 -25.51 4.90
CA ALA A 728 15.29 -26.18 5.49
C ALA A 728 14.60 -27.15 4.51
N LEU A 729 14.41 -26.73 3.26
CA LEU A 729 13.84 -27.61 2.24
C LEU A 729 14.75 -28.78 1.88
N ALA A 730 16.06 -28.59 1.89
CA ALA A 730 17.02 -29.67 1.71
C ALA A 730 16.96 -30.68 2.87
N ILE A 731 16.92 -30.18 4.11
CA ILE A 731 16.77 -31.01 5.32
C ILE A 731 15.47 -31.83 5.26
N ILE A 732 14.37 -31.25 4.84
CA ILE A 732 13.08 -31.96 4.69
C ILE A 732 13.11 -32.94 3.50
N GLY A 733 13.83 -32.61 2.44
CA GLY A 733 13.92 -33.44 1.22
C GLY A 733 14.64 -34.77 1.44
N ASP A 734 15.55 -34.83 2.40
CA ASP A 734 16.31 -36.03 2.73
C ASP A 734 15.46 -37.12 3.45
N ILE A 735 14.22 -36.83 3.78
CA ILE A 735 13.34 -37.78 4.45
C ILE A 735 12.64 -38.66 3.40
N SER A 736 12.91 -39.94 3.49
CA SER A 736 12.14 -40.95 2.80
C SER A 736 10.69 -40.98 3.32
N THR A 737 9.72 -40.79 2.45
CA THR A 737 8.27 -40.81 2.77
C THR A 737 7.73 -42.21 3.10
N SER A 738 8.58 -43.21 3.21
CA SER A 738 8.24 -44.61 3.43
C SER A 738 8.18 -45.07 4.89
N THR A 739 7.90 -44.18 5.83
CA THR A 739 7.76 -44.51 7.25
C THR A 739 6.37 -45.05 7.59
N VAL A 740 6.30 -46.21 8.21
CA VAL A 740 5.03 -46.82 8.68
C VAL A 740 4.48 -46.03 9.85
N SER A 741 3.26 -45.54 9.75
CA SER A 741 2.65 -44.77 10.84
C SER A 741 2.10 -45.66 11.95
N THR A 742 2.31 -45.27 13.19
CA THR A 742 1.52 -45.76 14.30
C THR A 742 0.12 -45.17 14.21
N PRO A 743 -0.93 -45.98 14.41
CA PRO A 743 -2.30 -45.49 14.28
C PRO A 743 -2.59 -44.40 15.33
N VAL A 744 -3.15 -43.28 14.86
CA VAL A 744 -3.67 -42.23 15.75
C VAL A 744 -4.92 -42.81 16.47
N PRO A 745 -5.08 -42.54 17.76
CA PRO A 745 -6.31 -42.94 18.45
C PRO A 745 -7.56 -42.45 17.73
N PRO A 746 -8.65 -43.24 17.68
CA PRO A 746 -9.90 -42.82 17.07
C PRO A 746 -10.44 -41.56 17.76
N PRO A 747 -11.25 -40.75 17.08
CA PRO A 747 -11.93 -39.61 17.71
C PRO A 747 -12.70 -40.09 18.93
N VAL A 748 -12.72 -39.26 19.97
CA VAL A 748 -13.50 -39.56 21.19
C VAL A 748 -14.98 -39.45 20.89
N ASP A 749 -15.77 -40.41 21.34
CA ASP A 749 -17.21 -40.38 21.23
C ASP A 749 -17.80 -39.54 22.38
N ASP A 750 -18.33 -38.38 22.07
CA ASP A 750 -18.87 -37.39 23.03
C ASP A 750 -20.39 -37.55 23.23
N THR A 751 -21.02 -38.56 22.64
CA THR A 751 -22.49 -38.70 22.66
C THR A 751 -23.08 -38.79 24.07
N TRP A 752 -22.27 -39.17 25.06
CA TRP A 752 -22.67 -39.24 26.45
C TRP A 752 -22.61 -37.89 27.22
N LEU A 753 -22.03 -36.88 26.62
CA LEU A 753 -21.99 -35.51 27.19
C LEU A 753 -23.21 -34.65 26.86
N GLN A 754 -24.13 -35.14 26.02
CA GLN A 754 -25.39 -34.43 25.73
C GLN A 754 -26.41 -34.66 26.85
N PRO A 755 -26.96 -33.62 27.48
CA PRO A 755 -27.94 -33.77 28.55
C PRO A 755 -29.26 -34.31 27.98
N GLY A 756 -29.58 -35.52 28.38
CA GLY A 756 -30.94 -36.07 28.51
C GLY A 756 -31.83 -36.14 27.28
N GLY A 757 -31.56 -37.06 26.37
CA GLY A 757 -32.58 -37.58 25.44
C GLY A 757 -33.00 -38.98 25.85
N SER A 758 -34.28 -39.15 26.06
CA SER A 758 -34.94 -40.37 26.56
C SER A 758 -34.48 -41.65 25.85
N HIS A 759 -34.14 -42.65 26.66
CA HIS A 759 -33.82 -44.01 26.22
C HIS A 759 -35.07 -44.75 25.70
N SER A 760 -35.02 -45.18 24.44
CA SER A 760 -35.79 -46.31 23.93
C SER A 760 -34.83 -47.43 23.56
N PRO A 761 -35.12 -48.70 23.98
CA PRO A 761 -34.19 -49.80 23.76
C PRO A 761 -34.15 -50.26 22.31
N PRO A 762 -32.96 -50.69 21.78
CA PRO A 762 -32.80 -51.11 20.40
C PRO A 762 -33.34 -52.53 20.17
N PRO A 763 -33.85 -52.84 18.98
CA PRO A 763 -34.32 -54.20 18.66
C PRO A 763 -33.16 -55.15 18.39
N GLN A 764 -33.24 -56.31 18.94
CA GLN A 764 -32.32 -57.45 18.80
C GLN A 764 -32.18 -57.89 17.35
N ARG A 765 -30.96 -57.97 16.84
CA ARG A 765 -30.65 -58.68 15.60
C ARG A 765 -30.28 -60.13 15.81
N ARG A 766 -30.89 -60.98 15.04
CA ARG A 766 -30.49 -62.37 14.84
C ARG A 766 -29.34 -62.53 13.87
N PRO A 767 -28.47 -63.55 13.99
CA PRO A 767 -27.26 -63.73 13.19
C PRO A 767 -27.51 -64.30 11.78
N PRO A 768 -26.60 -64.11 10.84
CA PRO A 768 -26.73 -64.49 9.42
C PRO A 768 -26.14 -65.83 9.11
N SER A 769 -26.78 -66.52 8.17
CA SER A 769 -26.31 -67.77 7.58
C SER A 769 -25.64 -67.57 6.26
N ALA A 770 -24.71 -68.44 5.98
CA ALA A 770 -23.71 -68.61 4.97
C ALA A 770 -23.99 -68.28 3.49
N LEU A 771 -22.86 -68.00 2.78
CA LEU A 771 -22.61 -67.83 1.36
C LEU A 771 -22.87 -69.05 0.49
N PRO A 772 -23.01 -68.94 -0.89
CA PRO A 772 -21.91 -68.97 -1.78
C PRO A 772 -22.03 -68.16 -3.11
N PRO A 773 -20.96 -68.19 -4.00
CA PRO A 773 -20.60 -67.14 -4.95
C PRO A 773 -20.86 -67.48 -6.42
N PRO A 774 -20.22 -66.92 -7.47
CA PRO A 774 -20.19 -65.58 -8.01
C PRO A 774 -20.70 -65.44 -9.44
N GLY A 775 -20.87 -64.26 -9.97
CA GLY A 775 -21.15 -64.02 -11.40
C GLY A 775 -20.94 -62.55 -11.80
N ARG A 776 -20.20 -62.37 -12.84
CA ARG A 776 -19.72 -61.10 -13.44
C ARG A 776 -20.70 -60.55 -14.50
N PRO A 777 -20.48 -59.39 -15.09
CA PRO A 777 -21.35 -58.18 -15.06
C PRO A 777 -22.16 -57.95 -16.35
N PRO A 778 -22.94 -56.90 -16.50
CA PRO A 778 -22.51 -55.72 -17.22
C PRO A 778 -23.14 -54.36 -16.80
N SER A 779 -22.39 -53.37 -17.13
CA SER A 779 -22.56 -51.94 -17.35
C SER A 779 -23.96 -51.28 -17.34
N LEU A 780 -23.93 -50.01 -16.90
CA LEU A 780 -24.54 -48.81 -17.44
C LEU A 780 -25.44 -47.95 -16.54
N ARG A 781 -24.98 -46.72 -16.42
CA ARG A 781 -25.72 -45.44 -16.37
C ARG A 781 -26.30 -44.93 -15.06
N ALA A 782 -25.74 -43.83 -14.63
CA ALA A 782 -26.25 -42.89 -13.64
C ALA A 782 -27.45 -42.07 -14.15
N PRO A 783 -28.25 -41.55 -13.24
CA PRO A 783 -28.75 -40.20 -13.43
C PRO A 783 -28.54 -39.28 -12.20
N ALA A 784 -28.50 -38.00 -12.48
CA ALA A 784 -28.19 -36.88 -11.63
C ALA A 784 -29.28 -36.53 -10.59
N PRO A 785 -28.93 -35.81 -9.51
CA PRO A 785 -29.91 -35.42 -8.47
C PRO A 785 -30.62 -34.10 -8.81
N GLY A 786 -31.91 -34.02 -8.47
CA GLY A 786 -32.78 -32.90 -8.60
C GLY A 786 -32.70 -31.92 -7.42
N PRO A 787 -33.25 -30.69 -7.59
CA PRO A 787 -33.07 -29.58 -6.65
C PRO A 787 -34.06 -29.59 -5.48
N PRO A 788 -33.79 -28.87 -4.36
CA PRO A 788 -34.62 -28.85 -3.19
C PRO A 788 -35.84 -27.92 -3.28
N PRO A 789 -36.88 -28.10 -2.47
CA PRO A 789 -38.16 -27.43 -2.62
C PRO A 789 -38.24 -26.04 -1.93
N LEU A 790 -39.01 -25.14 -2.57
CA LEU A 790 -39.37 -23.81 -2.15
C LEU A 790 -40.51 -23.81 -1.10
N LEU A 791 -40.45 -22.91 -0.13
CA LEU A 791 -41.48 -22.57 0.83
C LEU A 791 -42.48 -21.52 0.30
N PRO A 792 -43.74 -21.50 0.72
CA PRO A 792 -44.78 -20.71 0.08
C PRO A 792 -44.98 -19.30 0.66
N LEU A 793 -45.32 -18.35 -0.23
CA LEU A 793 -45.80 -17.02 0.05
C LEU A 793 -47.33 -16.98 0.20
N PRO A 794 -47.90 -16.05 0.96
CA PRO A 794 -49.36 -15.77 0.90
C PRO A 794 -49.69 -14.62 -0.08
N ALA A 795 -50.92 -14.74 -0.57
CA ALA A 795 -51.53 -14.05 -1.69
C ALA A 795 -52.05 -12.61 -1.42
N GLY A 796 -52.21 -11.86 -2.46
CA GLY A 796 -52.99 -10.61 -2.52
C GLY A 796 -52.72 -9.81 -3.80
N GLY A 797 -53.53 -10.00 -4.87
CA GLY A 797 -53.56 -9.17 -6.05
C GLY A 797 -54.60 -8.04 -5.96
N PRO A 798 -54.96 -7.28 -7.03
CA PRO A 798 -54.84 -7.55 -8.46
C PRO A 798 -54.32 -6.37 -9.35
N GLY A 799 -54.02 -6.72 -10.62
CA GLY A 799 -53.48 -5.89 -11.69
C GLY A 799 -54.41 -4.82 -12.32
N PRO A 800 -54.21 -4.29 -13.56
CA PRO A 800 -53.52 -4.80 -14.74
C PRO A 800 -52.63 -3.81 -15.55
N GLY A 801 -51.78 -4.33 -16.39
CA GLY A 801 -51.00 -4.02 -17.50
C GLY A 801 -51.06 -2.68 -18.31
N PRO A 802 -50.33 -2.45 -19.41
CA PRO A 802 -49.74 -3.41 -20.33
C PRO A 802 -48.28 -3.12 -20.79
N ALA A 803 -47.77 -4.04 -21.54
CA ALA A 803 -46.46 -4.29 -22.13
C ALA A 803 -45.88 -3.21 -23.06
N PHE A 804 -44.55 -3.12 -23.13
CA PHE A 804 -43.80 -2.92 -24.38
C PHE A 804 -42.53 -3.77 -24.40
N ALA A 805 -42.32 -4.36 -25.60
CA ALA A 805 -41.41 -5.40 -25.90
C ALA A 805 -39.98 -4.90 -26.19
N ALA A 806 -38.98 -5.72 -25.84
CA ALA A 806 -37.60 -5.63 -26.34
C ALA A 806 -37.42 -6.51 -27.57
N PRO A 807 -36.58 -6.13 -28.54
CA PRO A 807 -36.31 -6.99 -29.69
C PRO A 807 -35.13 -7.91 -29.49
N PRO A 808 -35.06 -9.04 -30.28
CA PRO A 808 -34.21 -10.19 -29.97
C PRO A 808 -32.84 -10.17 -30.65
N ILE A 809 -31.89 -10.89 -30.02
CA ILE A 809 -30.58 -11.22 -30.52
C ILE A 809 -30.69 -12.54 -31.33
N PRO A 810 -30.10 -12.67 -32.53
CA PRO A 810 -30.09 -13.96 -33.20
C PRO A 810 -28.89 -14.80 -32.87
N SER A 811 -29.16 -16.01 -32.42
CA SER A 811 -28.25 -17.13 -32.33
C SER A 811 -27.95 -17.73 -33.69
N ARG A 812 -26.73 -18.16 -33.95
CA ARG A 812 -26.44 -19.06 -35.07
C ARG A 812 -25.48 -20.18 -34.65
N LEU A 813 -25.97 -21.38 -34.90
CA LEU A 813 -25.38 -22.70 -34.78
C LEU A 813 -24.22 -22.94 -35.79
N GLY A 814 -23.24 -23.78 -35.36
CA GLY A 814 -22.26 -24.41 -36.25
C GLY A 814 -22.87 -25.50 -37.18
N PRO A 815 -22.11 -26.34 -37.91
CA PRO A 815 -21.02 -27.18 -37.37
C PRO A 815 -19.88 -27.55 -38.38
N LEU A 816 -18.80 -28.19 -37.77
CA LEU A 816 -17.94 -29.26 -38.34
C LEU A 816 -17.11 -29.08 -39.61
N GLY A 817 -15.80 -29.36 -39.49
CA GLY A 817 -14.96 -29.91 -40.52
C GLY A 817 -13.49 -29.58 -40.48
N ALA A 818 -12.74 -30.47 -39.91
CA ALA A 818 -11.38 -30.98 -40.14
C ALA A 818 -10.32 -30.19 -40.94
N ALA A 819 -9.14 -30.10 -40.33
CA ALA A 819 -7.79 -30.38 -40.86
C ALA A 819 -7.05 -29.35 -41.71
N SER A 820 -5.83 -29.13 -41.29
CA SER A 820 -4.57 -28.83 -41.99
C SER A 820 -4.07 -27.36 -41.98
N ASP A 821 -2.95 -27.19 -41.26
CA ASP A 821 -1.86 -26.21 -41.52
C ASP A 821 -1.39 -26.33 -42.99
N PRO A 822 -0.73 -25.36 -43.59
CA PRO A 822 0.35 -24.54 -43.11
C PRO A 822 0.46 -23.09 -43.68
N PHE A 823 1.30 -22.27 -43.02
CA PHE A 823 1.99 -21.09 -43.56
C PHE A 823 1.32 -20.23 -44.63
N ALA A 824 0.87 -19.03 -44.30
CA ALA A 824 0.78 -17.92 -45.26
C ALA A 824 1.02 -16.56 -44.57
N ALA A 825 1.87 -15.80 -45.22
CA ALA A 825 2.35 -14.46 -44.91
C ALA A 825 1.25 -13.38 -44.85
N PRO A 826 1.53 -12.20 -44.25
CA PRO A 826 0.55 -11.11 -44.11
C PRO A 826 0.28 -10.38 -45.44
N PRO A 827 -0.88 -9.78 -45.61
CA PRO A 827 -1.27 -9.16 -46.88
C PRO A 827 -0.53 -7.84 -47.14
N GLN A 828 -0.02 -7.69 -48.33
CA GLN A 828 0.63 -6.51 -48.87
C GLN A 828 -0.39 -5.39 -49.16
N ILE A 829 -0.06 -4.17 -48.80
CA ILE A 829 -0.76 -2.93 -49.14
C ILE A 829 -0.38 -2.56 -50.58
N PRO A 830 -1.33 -2.18 -51.46
CA PRO A 830 -1.00 -1.79 -52.83
C PRO A 830 -0.30 -0.42 -52.89
N ALA A 831 0.79 -0.40 -53.64
CA ALA A 831 1.60 0.78 -53.91
C ALA A 831 0.89 1.79 -54.83
N ARG A 832 0.95 3.08 -54.43
CA ARG A 832 0.55 4.23 -55.27
C ARG A 832 1.54 4.40 -56.43
N PRO A 833 1.11 4.76 -57.62
CA PRO A 833 1.99 4.99 -58.77
C PRO A 833 2.81 6.26 -58.59
N ALA A 834 4.08 6.13 -58.90
CA ALA A 834 5.06 7.22 -58.89
C ALA A 834 4.77 8.19 -60.07
N ARG A 835 4.69 9.49 -59.74
CA ARG A 835 4.74 10.57 -60.77
C ARG A 835 6.20 10.79 -61.13
N VAL A 836 6.49 10.70 -62.43
CA VAL A 836 7.76 11.05 -63.05
C VAL A 836 7.86 12.57 -63.18
N PRO A 837 8.97 13.23 -62.80
CA PRO A 837 9.22 14.63 -63.07
C PRO A 837 9.74 14.80 -64.49
N PRO A 838 9.45 15.96 -65.21
CA PRO A 838 9.89 16.18 -66.58
C PRO A 838 11.38 16.51 -66.65
N GLY A 839 12.03 16.03 -67.73
CA GLY A 839 13.42 16.10 -68.00
C GLY A 839 13.92 17.52 -68.31
N ILE A 840 15.15 17.78 -67.91
CA ILE A 840 15.96 18.97 -68.21
C ILE A 840 16.85 18.65 -69.43
N PRO A 841 16.96 19.56 -70.41
CA PRO A 841 17.82 19.35 -71.56
C PRO A 841 19.30 19.59 -71.26
N PRO A 842 20.26 19.04 -72.02
CA PRO A 842 21.71 19.07 -71.75
C PRO A 842 22.35 20.37 -72.19
N GLY A 843 23.20 20.98 -71.32
CA GLY A 843 23.95 22.13 -71.59
C GLY A 843 25.29 22.19 -70.87
N VAL A 844 26.33 21.94 -71.60
CA VAL A 844 27.71 22.47 -71.59
C VAL A 844 28.50 22.51 -70.23
N PRO A 845 29.73 21.99 -70.23
CA PRO A 845 30.55 21.92 -69.01
C PRO A 845 31.26 23.29 -68.68
N ARG A 846 31.13 23.70 -67.41
CA ARG A 846 31.92 24.79 -66.87
C ARG A 846 32.89 24.32 -65.81
N ARG A 847 34.13 24.82 -65.93
CA ARG A 847 35.29 24.64 -65.03
C ARG A 847 34.99 25.02 -63.57
N PRO A 848 35.70 24.44 -62.60
CA PRO A 848 35.52 24.80 -61.18
C PRO A 848 36.24 26.14 -60.87
N PRO A 849 35.66 26.97 -60.00
CA PRO A 849 36.32 28.14 -59.47
C PRO A 849 37.22 27.80 -58.30
N ALA A 850 38.34 28.56 -58.19
CA ALA A 850 39.36 28.47 -57.17
C ALA A 850 38.81 28.83 -55.77
N ALA A 851 39.47 28.31 -54.75
CA ALA A 851 39.15 28.51 -53.33
C ALA A 851 39.42 29.99 -52.91
N PRO A 852 38.58 30.61 -52.09
CA PRO A 852 38.85 31.93 -51.55
C PRO A 852 39.83 31.90 -50.36
N ASN A 853 40.73 32.84 -50.32
CA ASN A 853 41.71 33.06 -49.28
C ASN A 853 41.12 33.36 -47.89
N ARG A 854 41.76 32.85 -46.87
CA ARG A 854 41.50 33.17 -45.47
C ARG A 854 41.67 34.66 -45.17
N PRO A 855 40.82 35.32 -44.43
CA PRO A 855 41.06 36.64 -43.91
C PRO A 855 42.05 36.58 -42.73
N THR A 856 43.06 37.47 -42.79
CA THR A 856 43.99 37.66 -41.71
C THR A 856 43.35 38.45 -40.56
N ILE A 857 43.41 37.96 -39.38
CA ILE A 857 42.92 38.60 -38.14
C ILE A 857 44.03 39.64 -37.74
N ILE A 858 43.68 40.91 -37.80
CA ILE A 858 44.46 41.97 -37.16
C ILE A 858 44.00 42.06 -35.69
N ARG A 859 44.87 41.77 -34.74
CA ARG A 859 44.69 42.05 -33.32
C ARG A 859 44.82 43.54 -33.04
N PRO A 860 43.91 44.18 -32.29
CA PRO A 860 44.16 45.50 -31.74
C PRO A 860 45.13 45.39 -30.55
N ALA A 861 45.98 46.34 -30.42
CA ALA A 861 47.01 46.53 -29.38
C ALA A 861 46.35 46.91 -28.06
N GLU A 862 46.84 46.32 -26.96
CA GLU A 862 46.44 46.64 -25.57
C GLU A 862 46.94 48.14 -25.27
N PRO A 863 46.11 48.90 -24.52
CA PRO A 863 46.61 50.14 -23.93
C PRO A 863 47.28 49.82 -22.59
N SER A 864 48.50 50.33 -22.45
CA SER A 864 49.29 50.29 -21.22
C SER A 864 48.63 51.15 -20.12
N LEU A 865 48.53 50.58 -18.95
CA LEU A 865 48.36 51.29 -17.68
C LEU A 865 49.59 52.08 -17.36
N LEU A 866 49.49 53.43 -17.29
CA LEU A 866 50.18 54.38 -16.42
C LEU A 866 49.70 55.81 -16.80
N ASP A 867 48.77 56.36 -16.06
CA ASP A 867 48.82 57.57 -15.23
C ASP A 867 47.47 57.70 -14.54
#